data_5b1f06ef0d178b51575624a3daf64ed7
#
_entry.id   5b1f06ef0d178b51575624a3daf64ed7
#
_cell.length_a   1.000
_cell.length_b   1.000
_cell.length_c   1.000
_cell.angle_alpha   90.00
_cell.angle_beta   90.00
_cell.angle_gamma   90.00
#
_symmetry.space_group_name_H-M   'P 1'
#
loop_
_entity.id
_entity.type
_entity.pdbx_description
1 polymer ?
#
loop_
_entity_poly.entity_id
_entity_poly.type
_entity_poly.pdbx_seq_one_letter_code
_entity_poly.pdbx_strand_id
1 'polypeptide(L)'
;MKIFRLLLVGFICNLIGFSAFTQEMNEGFQFLEKGKFAEAESFFADVLQQYPNNKTAIICYGRAVGLNGRPEKATNLFSDLLEEYPKDLEVQLNYAESLLWNKNYPEARSYYAQLVKNNPENFAALLGYANTFSNLKEYENALTYVNKALVVSPNNPNAMTSKKYIRLGFAYTKMQLQDYEASIQLLSENLEDFPLDKETLLNQANVYLIMEESEKANEVYLLTATNPKDSITALNGMALAAHIGKNDKRALALTKESLQKAEEFGDSELLKKTKERFVQSLIWNRAFKEAENTIENYLSTYGNENWILSLRATLGMYRSDFKDSIEDYKNILEKDSISFDGNLGSANAYFADGQPEKAYEAVNQTLTIFENQKDATNFLDKLNRTYSPDVEERISYTFDNGDNQAYATQTQINFPISLKFTLLGDYTYRKTENTITNNKASSHNANFGVSYQFHPKAKFTALAGVSSASSFSNDYTAVLGKAFFNIKPYKLQDLEIGYQRDIQNFNADLLDRNIAANHLYLNYNLSTNKKIGWFTQFFYTFQSDSNQRNLLFTSVYYNFLTQPVLKGGINYQYISFKDQVPTVYFSPARFNATEIFVDFLKDENVAKEASMFYGLTAATGFQFIEDDKKQSTYRFQGKLGYKF
;
A
#
# COMPACT_ATOMS: atom_id res chain seq x y z
N MET A 1 20.67 -16.10 8.38
CA MET A 1 21.49 -17.11 9.10
C MET A 1 22.82 -17.48 8.44
N LYS A 2 23.23 -16.78 7.34
CA LYS A 2 24.57 -16.97 6.72
C LYS A 2 25.55 -15.81 7.00
N ILE A 3 25.11 -14.78 7.71
CA ILE A 3 25.85 -13.50 7.87
C ILE A 3 26.85 -13.52 9.04
N PHE A 4 26.76 -14.49 9.95
CA PHE A 4 27.59 -14.55 11.16
C PHE A 4 28.95 -15.27 10.99
N ARG A 5 29.30 -15.71 9.78
CA ARG A 5 30.52 -16.51 9.56
C ARG A 5 31.78 -15.72 9.17
N LEU A 6 31.68 -14.40 9.02
CA LEU A 6 32.80 -13.58 8.48
C LEU A 6 33.49 -12.65 9.48
N LEU A 7 33.14 -12.68 10.76
CA LEU A 7 33.68 -11.75 11.77
C LEU A 7 34.90 -12.29 12.53
N LEU A 8 35.63 -13.21 11.95
CA LEU A 8 36.64 -13.92 12.74
C LEU A 8 38.07 -13.89 12.18
N VAL A 9 38.53 -12.85 11.59
CA VAL A 9 39.92 -12.79 11.16
C VAL A 9 40.52 -11.45 11.58
N GLY A 10 41.15 -11.39 12.71
CA GLY A 10 41.87 -10.19 13.05
C GLY A 10 42.40 -10.05 14.49
N PHE A 11 42.62 -11.12 15.19
CA PHE A 11 43.32 -11.01 16.46
C PHE A 11 44.46 -12.02 16.53
N ILE A 12 45.55 -11.74 15.83
CA ILE A 12 46.81 -12.46 16.03
C ILE A 12 47.80 -11.49 16.69
N CYS A 13 47.99 -11.71 17.94
CA CYS A 13 49.19 -11.82 18.75
C CYS A 13 50.43 -11.05 18.31
N ASN A 14 50.75 -10.01 19.07
CA ASN A 14 52.14 -9.76 19.42
C ASN A 14 52.58 -10.80 20.45
N LEU A 15 53.10 -11.95 20.00
CA LEU A 15 53.78 -12.95 20.81
C LEU A 15 55.27 -12.92 20.46
N ILE A 16 56.00 -12.05 21.12
CA ILE A 16 57.46 -12.21 21.24
C ILE A 16 57.74 -12.77 22.61
N GLY A 17 58.08 -14.06 22.64
CA GLY A 17 58.71 -14.67 23.76
C GLY A 17 58.16 -16.00 24.32
N PHE A 18 58.02 -17.04 23.46
CA PHE A 18 58.10 -18.46 23.92
C PHE A 18 58.22 -19.36 22.69
N SER A 19 59.45 -19.55 22.24
CA SER A 19 59.73 -20.18 20.92
C SER A 19 59.61 -21.71 20.91
N ALA A 20 59.24 -22.38 22.00
CA ALA A 20 59.16 -23.84 22.06
C ALA A 20 57.74 -24.41 22.07
N PHE A 21 56.75 -23.66 22.60
CA PHE A 21 55.35 -24.12 22.68
C PHE A 21 54.45 -23.63 21.56
N THR A 22 54.85 -22.58 20.83
CA THR A 22 54.07 -21.98 19.76
C THR A 22 54.03 -22.85 18.49
N GLN A 23 55.01 -23.69 18.29
CA GLN A 23 55.09 -24.54 17.10
C GLN A 23 54.14 -25.73 17.14
N GLU A 24 53.84 -26.27 18.33
CA GLU A 24 52.88 -27.37 18.51
C GLU A 24 51.43 -26.95 18.41
N MET A 25 51.08 -25.67 18.64
CA MET A 25 49.69 -25.15 18.55
C MET A 25 49.36 -24.45 17.22
N ASN A 26 50.33 -24.27 16.33
CA ASN A 26 50.14 -23.54 15.07
C ASN A 26 49.05 -24.14 14.17
N GLU A 27 48.90 -25.45 14.15
CA GLU A 27 47.85 -26.12 13.36
C GLU A 27 46.46 -25.80 13.92
N GLY A 28 46.29 -25.81 15.24
CA GLY A 28 45.05 -25.43 15.90
C GLY A 28 44.66 -23.96 15.65
N PHE A 29 45.63 -23.04 15.65
CA PHE A 29 45.42 -21.63 15.31
C PHE A 29 44.96 -21.49 13.84
N GLN A 30 45.57 -22.22 12.91
CA GLN A 30 45.16 -22.23 11.50
C GLN A 30 43.71 -22.76 11.31
N PHE A 31 43.28 -23.75 12.10
CA PHE A 31 41.91 -24.22 12.07
C PHE A 31 40.92 -23.12 12.49
N LEU A 32 41.23 -22.38 13.57
CA LEU A 32 40.42 -21.24 14.02
C LEU A 32 40.34 -20.14 12.95
N GLU A 33 41.50 -19.78 12.37
CA GLU A 33 41.59 -18.75 11.33
C GLU A 33 40.76 -19.11 10.05
N LYS A 34 40.80 -20.39 9.65
CA LYS A 34 40.07 -20.90 8.48
C LYS A 34 38.60 -21.21 8.77
N GLY A 35 38.10 -20.95 10.01
CA GLY A 35 36.73 -21.25 10.41
C GLY A 35 36.42 -22.75 10.53
N LYS A 36 37.47 -23.59 10.67
CA LYS A 36 37.35 -25.03 10.87
C LYS A 36 37.23 -25.34 12.39
N PHE A 37 36.09 -24.93 12.96
CA PHE A 37 35.91 -24.91 14.40
C PHE A 37 35.82 -26.31 15.02
N ALA A 38 35.30 -27.29 14.30
CA ALA A 38 35.24 -28.68 14.79
C ALA A 38 36.65 -29.30 14.89
N GLU A 39 37.49 -29.08 13.86
CA GLU A 39 38.87 -29.51 13.86
C GLU A 39 39.71 -28.78 14.92
N ALA A 40 39.49 -27.47 15.08
CA ALA A 40 40.13 -26.68 16.13
C ALA A 40 39.76 -27.18 17.53
N GLU A 41 38.49 -27.49 17.76
CA GLU A 41 38.02 -28.02 19.05
C GLU A 41 38.69 -29.35 19.38
N SER A 42 38.72 -30.30 18.44
CA SER A 42 39.37 -31.59 18.63
C SER A 42 40.86 -31.40 18.94
N PHE A 43 41.55 -30.58 18.17
CA PHE A 43 42.98 -30.30 18.36
C PHE A 43 43.29 -29.74 19.75
N PHE A 44 42.56 -28.68 20.17
CA PHE A 44 42.80 -28.07 21.47
C PHE A 44 42.35 -28.97 22.65
N ALA A 45 41.36 -29.84 22.45
CA ALA A 45 41.00 -30.85 23.45
C ALA A 45 42.14 -31.83 23.68
N ASP A 46 42.82 -32.29 22.61
CA ASP A 46 43.98 -33.18 22.71
C ASP A 46 45.19 -32.49 23.40
N VAL A 47 45.39 -31.19 23.09
CA VAL A 47 46.43 -30.39 23.81
C VAL A 47 46.11 -30.29 25.29
N LEU A 48 44.84 -30.09 25.67
CA LEU A 48 44.43 -29.97 27.07
C LEU A 48 44.47 -31.30 27.83
N GLN A 49 44.38 -32.45 27.16
CA GLN A 49 44.64 -33.73 27.81
C GLN A 49 46.11 -33.86 28.30
N GLN A 50 47.05 -33.28 27.54
CA GLN A 50 48.46 -33.32 27.88
C GLN A 50 48.86 -32.16 28.79
N TYR A 51 48.24 -30.98 28.62
CA TYR A 51 48.55 -29.75 29.33
C TYR A 51 47.28 -29.08 29.86
N PRO A 52 46.64 -29.64 30.91
CA PRO A 52 45.30 -29.19 31.37
C PRO A 52 45.22 -27.72 31.78
N ASN A 53 46.31 -27.13 32.22
CA ASN A 53 46.37 -25.75 32.73
C ASN A 53 46.98 -24.78 31.69
N ASN A 54 47.10 -25.16 30.42
CA ASN A 54 47.60 -24.26 29.40
C ASN A 54 46.54 -23.22 29.06
N LYS A 55 46.66 -22.00 29.60
CA LYS A 55 45.73 -20.89 29.43
C LYS A 55 45.39 -20.63 27.96
N THR A 56 46.40 -20.58 27.08
CA THR A 56 46.19 -20.31 25.64
C THR A 56 45.39 -21.44 24.98
N ALA A 57 45.64 -22.69 25.31
CA ALA A 57 44.89 -23.82 24.81
C ALA A 57 43.42 -23.79 25.31
N ILE A 58 43.20 -23.41 26.59
CA ILE A 58 41.86 -23.26 27.16
C ILE A 58 41.09 -22.16 26.41
N ILE A 59 41.70 -20.99 26.14
CA ILE A 59 41.10 -19.90 25.41
C ILE A 59 40.74 -20.36 23.99
N CYS A 60 41.65 -20.98 23.27
CA CYS A 60 41.43 -21.45 21.90
C CYS A 60 40.36 -22.56 21.83
N TYR A 61 40.36 -23.47 22.82
CA TYR A 61 39.30 -24.47 22.95
C TYR A 61 37.93 -23.83 23.18
N GLY A 62 37.84 -22.87 24.11
CA GLY A 62 36.60 -22.13 24.39
C GLY A 62 36.07 -21.39 23.16
N ARG A 63 36.97 -20.74 22.40
CA ARG A 63 36.61 -20.10 21.12
C ARG A 63 36.09 -21.13 20.09
N ALA A 64 36.80 -22.24 19.94
CA ALA A 64 36.41 -23.31 19.02
C ALA A 64 35.03 -23.89 19.40
N VAL A 65 34.78 -24.18 20.66
CA VAL A 65 33.48 -24.67 21.19
C VAL A 65 32.36 -23.68 20.93
N GLY A 66 32.55 -22.39 21.24
CA GLY A 66 31.54 -21.37 21.08
C GLY A 66 31.15 -21.19 19.64
N LEU A 67 32.13 -21.08 18.73
CA LEU A 67 31.94 -20.89 17.31
C LEU A 67 31.46 -22.15 16.56
N ASN A 68 31.70 -23.34 17.16
CA ASN A 68 31.15 -24.61 16.70
C ASN A 68 29.69 -24.88 17.16
N GLY A 69 28.96 -23.80 17.59
CA GLY A 69 27.52 -23.83 17.88
C GLY A 69 27.17 -24.22 19.33
N ARG A 70 28.13 -24.16 20.26
CA ARG A 70 27.91 -24.39 21.69
C ARG A 70 28.30 -23.17 22.54
N PRO A 71 27.68 -22.00 22.32
CA PRO A 71 28.09 -20.75 22.97
C PRO A 71 27.92 -20.76 24.48
N GLU A 72 26.89 -21.43 25.02
CA GLU A 72 26.68 -21.55 26.46
C GLU A 72 27.87 -22.27 27.14
N LYS A 73 28.35 -23.39 26.56
CA LYS A 73 29.51 -24.11 27.07
C LYS A 73 30.76 -23.22 27.04
N ALA A 74 30.94 -22.42 26.00
CA ALA A 74 32.05 -21.48 25.91
C ALA A 74 31.96 -20.38 26.99
N THR A 75 30.76 -19.82 27.22
CA THR A 75 30.54 -18.80 28.24
C THR A 75 30.87 -19.32 29.64
N ASN A 76 30.42 -20.54 29.98
CA ASN A 76 30.75 -21.17 31.27
C ASN A 76 32.26 -21.38 31.43
N LEU A 77 32.93 -21.90 30.39
CA LEU A 77 34.38 -22.12 30.42
C LEU A 77 35.15 -20.80 30.60
N PHE A 78 34.75 -19.73 29.93
CA PHE A 78 35.40 -18.43 30.12
C PHE A 78 35.03 -17.77 31.45
N SER A 79 33.85 -18.06 32.03
CA SER A 79 33.50 -17.64 33.38
C SER A 79 34.42 -18.29 34.42
N ASP A 80 34.64 -19.62 34.31
CA ASP A 80 35.56 -20.34 35.20
C ASP A 80 36.99 -19.82 35.05
N LEU A 81 37.43 -19.58 33.80
CA LEU A 81 38.75 -19.05 33.52
C LEU A 81 38.92 -17.61 34.05
N LEU A 82 37.86 -16.83 34.09
CA LEU A 82 37.85 -15.47 34.61
C LEU A 82 37.98 -15.44 36.14
N GLU A 83 37.47 -16.44 36.84
CA GLU A 83 37.71 -16.58 38.30
C GLU A 83 39.19 -16.82 38.62
N GLU A 84 39.87 -17.60 37.75
CA GLU A 84 41.30 -17.87 37.91
C GLU A 84 42.19 -16.68 37.48
N TYR A 85 41.78 -15.98 36.39
CA TYR A 85 42.55 -14.86 35.83
C TYR A 85 41.71 -13.55 35.74
N PRO A 86 41.25 -12.99 36.89
CA PRO A 86 40.24 -11.90 36.87
C PRO A 86 40.77 -10.58 36.31
N LYS A 87 42.08 -10.38 36.22
CA LYS A 87 42.73 -9.16 35.70
C LYS A 87 43.33 -9.35 34.29
N ASP A 88 43.24 -10.54 33.75
CA ASP A 88 43.79 -10.84 32.43
C ASP A 88 42.82 -10.31 31.35
N LEU A 89 43.27 -9.32 30.60
CA LEU A 89 42.44 -8.64 29.58
C LEU A 89 42.01 -9.59 28.45
N GLU A 90 42.88 -10.57 28.08
CA GLU A 90 42.54 -11.54 27.03
C GLU A 90 41.40 -12.45 27.48
N VAL A 91 41.43 -12.92 28.74
CA VAL A 91 40.35 -13.72 29.33
C VAL A 91 39.06 -12.90 29.42
N GLN A 92 39.15 -11.66 29.91
CA GLN A 92 38.02 -10.74 30.01
C GLN A 92 37.34 -10.49 28.64
N LEU A 93 38.13 -10.28 27.57
CA LEU A 93 37.63 -10.07 26.23
C LEU A 93 36.95 -11.32 25.66
N ASN A 94 37.52 -12.51 25.86
CA ASN A 94 36.95 -13.77 25.43
C ASN A 94 35.64 -14.10 26.18
N TYR A 95 35.55 -13.79 27.47
CA TYR A 95 34.30 -13.90 28.21
C TYR A 95 33.25 -12.96 27.64
N ALA A 96 33.56 -11.69 27.43
CA ALA A 96 32.64 -10.70 26.85
C ALA A 96 32.16 -11.10 25.45
N GLU A 97 33.06 -11.63 24.60
CA GLU A 97 32.74 -12.11 23.27
C GLU A 97 31.83 -13.35 23.29
N SER A 98 32.04 -14.26 24.26
CA SER A 98 31.21 -15.44 24.45
C SER A 98 29.77 -15.10 24.84
N LEU A 99 29.55 -14.02 25.58
CA LEU A 99 28.22 -13.51 25.88
C LEU A 99 27.49 -13.06 24.60
N LEU A 100 28.20 -12.47 23.60
CA LEU A 100 27.64 -12.14 22.31
C LEU A 100 27.23 -13.39 21.52
N TRP A 101 28.09 -14.44 21.51
CA TRP A 101 27.76 -15.71 20.85
C TRP A 101 26.55 -16.36 21.49
N ASN A 102 26.41 -16.25 22.81
CA ASN A 102 25.30 -16.80 23.60
C ASN A 102 24.05 -15.89 23.57
N LYS A 103 24.09 -14.76 22.83
CA LYS A 103 23.03 -13.77 22.73
C LYS A 103 22.60 -13.13 24.05
N ASN A 104 23.45 -13.19 25.07
CA ASN A 104 23.22 -12.51 26.34
C ASN A 104 23.68 -11.04 26.25
N TYR A 105 22.98 -10.29 25.39
CA TYR A 105 23.35 -8.90 25.08
C TYR A 105 23.26 -7.93 26.26
N PRO A 106 22.28 -8.03 27.18
CA PRO A 106 22.21 -7.13 28.34
C PRO A 106 23.43 -7.28 29.26
N GLU A 107 23.89 -8.50 29.51
CA GLU A 107 25.10 -8.77 30.31
C GLU A 107 26.37 -8.34 29.56
N ALA A 108 26.45 -8.67 28.26
CA ALA A 108 27.55 -8.22 27.41
C ALA A 108 27.69 -6.69 27.44
N ARG A 109 26.54 -5.94 27.34
CA ARG A 109 26.53 -4.48 27.44
C ARG A 109 27.18 -3.98 28.73
N SER A 110 26.75 -4.54 29.86
CA SER A 110 27.26 -4.15 31.18
C SER A 110 28.73 -4.45 31.32
N TYR A 111 29.15 -5.60 30.82
CA TYR A 111 30.53 -6.06 30.91
C TYR A 111 31.46 -5.25 29.98
N TYR A 112 31.08 -5.06 28.71
CA TYR A 112 31.87 -4.24 27.80
C TYR A 112 31.94 -2.78 28.23
N ALA A 113 30.90 -2.22 28.90
CA ALA A 113 30.96 -0.89 29.48
C ALA A 113 32.12 -0.73 30.47
N GLN A 114 32.32 -1.74 31.31
CA GLN A 114 33.46 -1.76 32.26
C GLN A 114 34.80 -1.93 31.54
N LEU A 115 34.87 -2.83 30.56
CA LEU A 115 36.10 -3.06 29.78
C LEU A 115 36.55 -1.78 29.06
N VAL A 116 35.63 -1.10 28.39
CA VAL A 116 35.92 0.16 27.66
C VAL A 116 36.29 1.28 28.64
N LYS A 117 35.64 1.35 29.81
CA LYS A 117 36.00 2.34 30.84
C LYS A 117 37.43 2.16 31.31
N ASN A 118 37.85 0.90 31.52
CA ASN A 118 39.17 0.58 32.02
C ASN A 118 40.25 0.60 30.91
N ASN A 119 39.85 0.34 29.66
CA ASN A 119 40.74 0.23 28.50
C ASN A 119 40.18 1.03 27.33
N PRO A 120 40.13 2.37 27.37
CA PRO A 120 39.39 3.22 26.42
C PRO A 120 39.94 3.19 24.98
N GLU A 121 41.18 2.75 24.79
CA GLU A 121 41.83 2.63 23.47
C GLU A 121 42.01 1.15 23.06
N ASN A 122 41.36 0.19 23.74
CA ASN A 122 41.41 -1.17 23.32
C ASN A 122 40.45 -1.45 22.15
N PHE A 123 41.01 -1.78 21.00
CA PHE A 123 40.26 -2.04 19.78
C PHE A 123 39.18 -3.12 19.94
N ALA A 124 39.54 -4.27 20.54
CA ALA A 124 38.62 -5.40 20.69
C ALA A 124 37.45 -5.07 21.64
N ALA A 125 37.72 -4.35 22.73
CA ALA A 125 36.69 -3.90 23.66
C ALA A 125 35.73 -2.90 22.99
N LEU A 126 36.25 -1.93 22.24
CA LEU A 126 35.45 -0.94 21.51
C LEU A 126 34.59 -1.59 20.44
N LEU A 127 35.15 -2.51 19.64
CA LEU A 127 34.41 -3.20 18.58
C LEU A 127 33.36 -4.16 19.16
N GLY A 128 33.68 -4.93 20.19
CA GLY A 128 32.75 -5.79 20.89
C GLY A 128 31.57 -5.02 21.50
N TYR A 129 31.86 -3.85 22.07
CA TYR A 129 30.81 -2.98 22.62
C TYR A 129 29.91 -2.40 21.51
N ALA A 130 30.49 -1.99 20.37
CA ALA A 130 29.73 -1.55 19.19
C ALA A 130 28.78 -2.66 18.69
N ASN A 131 29.30 -3.90 18.58
CA ASN A 131 28.50 -5.04 18.14
C ASN A 131 27.41 -5.40 19.16
N THR A 132 27.66 -5.21 20.46
CA THR A 132 26.65 -5.37 21.51
C THR A 132 25.49 -4.39 21.32
N PHE A 133 25.77 -3.11 21.13
CA PHE A 133 24.75 -2.10 20.84
C PHE A 133 23.99 -2.38 19.54
N SER A 134 24.68 -2.85 18.51
CA SER A 134 24.05 -3.22 17.24
C SER A 134 23.02 -4.33 17.41
N ASN A 135 23.35 -5.37 18.19
CA ASN A 135 22.44 -6.46 18.49
C ASN A 135 21.24 -6.04 19.36
N LEU A 136 21.43 -5.02 20.21
CA LEU A 136 20.36 -4.38 20.99
C LEU A 136 19.55 -3.36 20.17
N LYS A 137 19.87 -3.15 18.88
CA LYS A 137 19.28 -2.14 17.98
C LYS A 137 19.51 -0.69 18.44
N GLU A 138 20.49 -0.46 19.30
CA GLU A 138 20.94 0.86 19.75
C GLU A 138 21.99 1.43 18.77
N TYR A 139 21.59 1.67 17.53
CA TYR A 139 22.50 1.90 16.41
C TYR A 139 23.34 3.20 16.52
N GLU A 140 22.84 4.24 17.15
CA GLU A 140 23.60 5.49 17.37
C GLU A 140 24.81 5.25 18.28
N ASN A 141 24.59 4.49 19.37
CA ASN A 141 25.66 4.05 20.26
C ASN A 141 26.63 3.12 19.52
N ALA A 142 26.09 2.17 18.74
CA ALA A 142 26.90 1.25 17.94
C ALA A 142 27.84 1.99 16.98
N LEU A 143 27.33 2.99 16.24
CA LEU A 143 28.12 3.82 15.34
C LEU A 143 29.19 4.63 16.11
N THR A 144 28.86 5.15 17.29
CA THR A 144 29.80 5.88 18.11
C THR A 144 30.99 5.01 18.48
N TYR A 145 30.76 3.77 18.92
CA TYR A 145 31.85 2.89 19.39
C TYR A 145 32.61 2.21 18.24
N VAL A 146 31.97 1.88 17.12
CA VAL A 146 32.70 1.37 15.94
C VAL A 146 33.60 2.44 15.34
N ASN A 147 33.18 3.72 15.33
CA ASN A 147 34.03 4.82 14.90
C ASN A 147 35.21 5.04 15.85
N LYS A 148 35.04 4.90 17.18
CA LYS A 148 36.17 4.88 18.14
C LYS A 148 37.14 3.73 17.87
N ALA A 149 36.63 2.54 17.56
CA ALA A 149 37.46 1.41 17.18
C ALA A 149 38.27 1.72 15.89
N LEU A 150 37.65 2.37 14.91
CA LEU A 150 38.33 2.77 13.67
C LEU A 150 39.34 3.91 13.87
N VAL A 151 39.21 4.74 14.91
CA VAL A 151 40.27 5.69 15.31
C VAL A 151 41.48 4.96 15.83
N VAL A 152 41.29 3.89 16.63
CA VAL A 152 42.39 3.08 17.17
C VAL A 152 43.05 2.23 16.08
N SER A 153 42.27 1.64 15.19
CA SER A 153 42.77 0.83 14.07
C SER A 153 42.10 1.25 12.77
N PRO A 154 42.65 2.26 12.07
CA PRO A 154 42.09 2.76 10.84
C PRO A 154 42.02 1.68 9.75
N ASN A 155 40.91 1.67 9.00
CA ASN A 155 40.63 0.73 7.91
C ASN A 155 40.65 -0.75 8.32
N ASN A 156 40.50 -1.05 9.62
CA ASN A 156 40.41 -2.45 10.07
C ASN A 156 39.20 -3.15 9.40
N PRO A 157 39.39 -4.27 8.68
CA PRO A 157 38.33 -4.91 7.92
C PRO A 157 37.12 -5.32 8.77
N ASN A 158 37.36 -5.79 10.01
CA ASN A 158 36.30 -6.23 10.92
C ASN A 158 35.45 -5.05 11.40
N ALA A 159 36.10 -3.93 11.77
CA ALA A 159 35.41 -2.73 12.21
C ALA A 159 34.67 -2.07 11.04
N MET A 160 35.25 -2.05 9.84
CA MET A 160 34.57 -1.58 8.63
C MET A 160 33.34 -2.44 8.30
N THR A 161 33.47 -3.77 8.37
CA THR A 161 32.34 -4.69 8.16
C THR A 161 31.25 -4.48 9.21
N SER A 162 31.62 -4.34 10.50
CA SER A 162 30.65 -4.01 11.56
C SER A 162 29.95 -2.69 11.28
N LYS A 163 30.68 -1.64 10.91
CA LYS A 163 30.11 -0.33 10.55
C LYS A 163 29.09 -0.43 9.40
N LYS A 164 29.42 -1.20 8.35
CA LYS A 164 28.48 -1.49 7.24
C LYS A 164 27.16 -2.07 7.74
N TYR A 165 27.22 -3.14 8.54
CA TYR A 165 26.00 -3.80 9.01
C TYR A 165 25.24 -3.01 10.07
N ILE A 166 25.92 -2.24 10.89
CA ILE A 166 25.29 -1.28 11.82
C ILE A 166 24.47 -0.25 11.02
N ARG A 167 25.05 0.34 9.96
CA ARG A 167 24.33 1.29 9.10
C ARG A 167 23.16 0.65 8.36
N LEU A 168 23.33 -0.56 7.82
CA LEU A 168 22.24 -1.30 7.18
C LEU A 168 21.08 -1.58 8.15
N GLY A 169 21.39 -2.02 9.39
CA GLY A 169 20.39 -2.25 10.43
C GLY A 169 19.69 -0.95 10.85
N PHE A 170 20.44 0.14 10.96
CA PHE A 170 19.90 1.45 11.32
C PHE A 170 19.01 2.02 10.20
N ALA A 171 19.47 1.93 8.95
CA ALA A 171 18.68 2.33 7.78
C ALA A 171 17.37 1.54 7.68
N TYR A 172 17.40 0.23 7.93
CA TYR A 172 16.20 -0.60 8.00
C TYR A 172 15.24 -0.13 9.10
N THR A 173 15.75 0.18 10.30
CA THR A 173 14.92 0.70 11.40
C THR A 173 14.30 2.05 11.04
N LYS A 174 15.07 2.96 10.44
CA LYS A 174 14.56 4.25 9.95
C LYS A 174 13.47 4.06 8.90
N MET A 175 13.66 3.14 7.96
CA MET A 175 12.65 2.77 6.97
C MET A 175 11.36 2.26 7.61
N GLN A 176 11.45 1.39 8.64
CA GLN A 176 10.28 0.89 9.37
C GLN A 176 9.52 2.01 10.10
N LEU A 177 10.23 3.01 10.58
CA LEU A 177 9.67 4.21 11.21
C LEU A 177 9.18 5.25 10.19
N GLN A 178 9.22 4.93 8.90
CA GLN A 178 8.87 5.81 7.77
C GLN A 178 9.76 7.06 7.65
N ASP A 179 10.91 7.08 8.32
CA ASP A 179 11.95 8.11 8.19
C ASP A 179 12.86 7.74 7.00
N TYR A 180 12.29 7.86 5.80
CA TYR A 180 12.95 7.39 4.57
C TYR A 180 14.18 8.21 4.22
N GLU A 181 14.17 9.50 4.50
CA GLU A 181 15.30 10.40 4.23
C GLU A 181 16.52 10.01 5.06
N ALA A 182 16.35 9.79 6.37
CA ALA A 182 17.42 9.30 7.21
C ALA A 182 17.90 7.89 6.79
N SER A 183 17.00 7.03 6.34
CA SER A 183 17.35 5.71 5.80
C SER A 183 18.24 5.85 4.55
N ILE A 184 17.87 6.68 3.59
CA ILE A 184 18.66 6.93 2.37
C ILE A 184 20.02 7.55 2.70
N GLN A 185 20.08 8.48 3.65
CA GLN A 185 21.34 9.08 4.09
C GLN A 185 22.32 8.02 4.61
N LEU A 186 21.86 7.13 5.52
CA LEU A 186 22.69 6.05 6.08
C LEU A 186 23.19 5.08 5.00
N LEU A 187 22.34 4.75 4.02
CA LEU A 187 22.71 3.91 2.90
C LEU A 187 23.71 4.60 1.97
N SER A 188 23.57 5.90 1.74
CA SER A 188 24.51 6.70 0.95
C SER A 188 25.87 6.77 1.61
N GLU A 189 25.93 7.05 2.92
CA GLU A 189 27.18 7.00 3.71
C GLU A 189 27.83 5.61 3.66
N ASN A 190 27.03 4.56 3.58
CA ASN A 190 27.56 3.20 3.44
C ASN A 190 28.20 2.97 2.07
N LEU A 191 27.63 3.56 1.01
CA LEU A 191 28.19 3.50 -0.35
C LEU A 191 29.45 4.37 -0.51
N GLU A 192 29.66 5.40 0.33
CA GLU A 192 30.91 6.14 0.36
C GLU A 192 32.07 5.25 0.88
N ASP A 193 31.81 4.48 1.95
CA ASP A 193 32.80 3.54 2.52
C ASP A 193 32.96 2.26 1.66
N PHE A 194 31.88 1.82 1.01
CA PHE A 194 31.83 0.59 0.20
C PHE A 194 31.17 0.87 -1.17
N PRO A 195 31.91 1.47 -2.12
CA PRO A 195 31.39 1.79 -3.45
C PRO A 195 30.84 0.54 -4.15
N LEU A 196 29.62 0.66 -4.71
CA LEU A 196 28.91 -0.40 -5.40
C LEU A 196 28.59 -1.64 -4.56
N ASP A 197 28.54 -1.52 -3.23
CA ASP A 197 28.10 -2.62 -2.37
C ASP A 197 26.65 -3.01 -2.73
N LYS A 198 26.51 -4.20 -3.29
CA LYS A 198 25.24 -4.70 -3.82
C LYS A 198 24.11 -4.73 -2.79
N GLU A 199 24.42 -5.15 -1.56
CA GLU A 199 23.43 -5.25 -0.48
C GLU A 199 22.90 -3.86 -0.11
N THR A 200 23.78 -2.88 -0.02
CA THR A 200 23.42 -1.49 0.25
C THR A 200 22.60 -0.89 -0.90
N LEU A 201 23.01 -1.11 -2.16
CA LEU A 201 22.26 -0.65 -3.33
C LEU A 201 20.85 -1.25 -3.38
N LEU A 202 20.69 -2.55 -3.13
CA LEU A 202 19.37 -3.19 -3.11
C LEU A 202 18.46 -2.64 -2.01
N ASN A 203 19.01 -2.36 -0.82
CA ASN A 203 18.26 -1.70 0.24
C ASN A 203 17.86 -0.27 -0.16
N GLN A 204 18.78 0.48 -0.78
CA GLN A 204 18.50 1.85 -1.25
C GLN A 204 17.41 1.85 -2.33
N ALA A 205 17.48 0.95 -3.30
CA ALA A 205 16.44 0.79 -4.33
C ALA A 205 15.08 0.47 -3.70
N ASN A 206 15.04 -0.40 -2.68
CA ASN A 206 13.81 -0.73 -1.97
C ASN A 206 13.20 0.48 -1.25
N VAL A 207 14.02 1.32 -0.60
CA VAL A 207 13.53 2.56 0.04
C VAL A 207 12.95 3.50 -1.02
N TYR A 208 13.62 3.70 -2.17
CA TYR A 208 13.08 4.51 -3.27
C TYR A 208 11.76 3.95 -3.83
N LEU A 209 11.58 2.63 -3.91
CA LEU A 209 10.29 2.02 -4.29
C LEU A 209 9.18 2.37 -3.30
N ILE A 210 9.47 2.31 -1.99
CA ILE A 210 8.51 2.65 -0.94
C ILE A 210 8.16 4.15 -0.96
N MET A 211 9.11 5.00 -1.35
CA MET A 211 8.89 6.44 -1.57
C MET A 211 8.18 6.76 -2.89
N GLU A 212 7.89 5.75 -3.72
CA GLU A 212 7.37 5.89 -5.09
C GLU A 212 8.30 6.68 -6.04
N GLU A 213 9.58 6.78 -5.71
CA GLU A 213 10.63 7.42 -6.50
C GLU A 213 11.16 6.46 -7.58
N SER A 214 10.30 6.11 -8.52
CA SER A 214 10.53 5.04 -9.49
C SER A 214 11.80 5.22 -10.35
N GLU A 215 12.13 6.45 -10.75
CA GLU A 215 13.32 6.72 -11.57
C GLU A 215 14.61 6.52 -10.75
N LYS A 216 14.66 7.01 -9.50
CA LYS A 216 15.81 6.77 -8.62
C LYS A 216 16.00 5.29 -8.31
N ALA A 217 14.91 4.57 -8.04
CA ALA A 217 14.98 3.11 -7.86
C ALA A 217 15.56 2.42 -9.10
N ASN A 218 15.13 2.83 -10.30
CA ASN A 218 15.61 2.29 -11.56
C ASN A 218 17.12 2.54 -11.78
N GLU A 219 17.61 3.75 -11.48
CA GLU A 219 19.03 4.10 -11.56
C GLU A 219 19.88 3.22 -10.62
N VAL A 220 19.41 3.03 -9.39
CA VAL A 220 20.14 2.20 -8.42
C VAL A 220 20.13 0.72 -8.82
N TYR A 221 19.02 0.18 -9.35
CA TYR A 221 19.02 -1.19 -9.88
C TYR A 221 19.99 -1.41 -11.01
N LEU A 222 20.17 -0.44 -11.90
CA LEU A 222 21.18 -0.51 -12.99
C LEU A 222 22.59 -0.70 -12.43
N LEU A 223 22.94 -0.05 -11.32
CA LEU A 223 24.25 -0.19 -10.69
C LEU A 223 24.50 -1.60 -10.13
N THR A 224 23.43 -2.35 -9.82
CA THR A 224 23.57 -3.73 -9.30
C THR A 224 23.81 -4.77 -10.41
N ALA A 225 23.64 -4.44 -11.68
CA ALA A 225 23.69 -5.37 -12.82
C ALA A 225 25.13 -5.69 -13.25
N THR A 226 25.96 -6.23 -12.35
CA THR A 226 27.41 -6.45 -12.57
C THR A 226 27.76 -7.79 -13.21
N ASN A 227 26.84 -8.75 -13.20
CA ASN A 227 27.00 -10.09 -13.79
C ASN A 227 25.63 -10.63 -14.25
N PRO A 228 25.55 -11.77 -14.96
CA PRO A 228 24.28 -12.29 -15.48
C PRO A 228 23.20 -12.50 -14.42
N LYS A 229 23.55 -13.06 -13.28
CA LYS A 229 22.61 -13.28 -12.15
C LYS A 229 22.06 -11.96 -11.61
N ASP A 230 22.94 -10.99 -11.41
CA ASP A 230 22.59 -9.69 -10.89
C ASP A 230 21.78 -8.86 -11.91
N SER A 231 22.09 -9.01 -13.20
CA SER A 231 21.32 -8.39 -14.28
C SER A 231 19.86 -8.85 -14.29
N ILE A 232 19.59 -10.14 -14.09
CA ILE A 232 18.23 -10.68 -13.99
C ILE A 232 17.50 -10.09 -12.76
N THR A 233 18.19 -10.05 -11.62
CA THR A 233 17.64 -9.46 -10.38
C THR A 233 17.32 -7.97 -10.58
N ALA A 234 18.22 -7.23 -11.21
CA ALA A 234 18.01 -5.82 -11.53
C ALA A 234 16.81 -5.61 -12.45
N LEU A 235 16.69 -6.39 -13.54
CA LEU A 235 15.54 -6.31 -14.44
C LEU A 235 14.20 -6.54 -13.73
N ASN A 236 14.13 -7.49 -12.80
CA ASN A 236 12.94 -7.74 -11.99
C ASN A 236 12.60 -6.54 -11.08
N GLY A 237 13.62 -5.90 -10.49
CA GLY A 237 13.46 -4.69 -9.69
C GLY A 237 13.03 -3.49 -10.52
N MET A 238 13.68 -3.28 -11.68
CA MET A 238 13.33 -2.22 -12.63
C MET A 238 11.91 -2.36 -13.18
N ALA A 239 11.42 -3.60 -13.35
CA ALA A 239 10.05 -3.86 -13.75
C ALA A 239 9.05 -3.41 -12.68
N LEU A 240 9.36 -3.65 -11.39
CA LEU A 240 8.54 -3.13 -10.29
C LEU A 240 8.58 -1.61 -10.23
N ALA A 241 9.77 -1.00 -10.40
CA ALA A 241 9.93 0.44 -10.46
C ALA A 241 9.10 1.05 -11.61
N ALA A 242 9.12 0.43 -12.79
CA ALA A 242 8.31 0.86 -13.92
C ALA A 242 6.80 0.78 -13.64
N HIS A 243 6.33 -0.26 -12.94
CA HIS A 243 4.93 -0.38 -12.50
C HIS A 243 4.54 0.74 -11.53
N ILE A 244 5.36 0.99 -10.50
CA ILE A 244 5.14 2.08 -9.54
C ILE A 244 5.09 3.43 -10.26
N GLY A 245 5.97 3.64 -11.25
CA GLY A 245 5.97 4.79 -12.15
C GLY A 245 4.85 4.80 -13.20
N LYS A 246 3.83 3.90 -13.07
CA LYS A 246 2.65 3.79 -13.97
C LYS A 246 3.00 3.44 -15.43
N ASN A 247 4.15 2.84 -15.67
CA ASN A 247 4.58 2.39 -17.00
C ASN A 247 4.53 0.86 -17.11
N ASP A 248 3.33 0.29 -17.06
CA ASP A 248 3.11 -1.16 -17.08
C ASP A 248 3.61 -1.82 -18.37
N LYS A 249 3.61 -1.10 -19.49
CA LYS A 249 4.16 -1.62 -20.76
C LYS A 249 5.67 -1.85 -20.65
N ARG A 250 6.40 -0.91 -20.04
CA ARG A 250 7.84 -1.06 -19.78
C ARG A 250 8.10 -2.20 -18.78
N ALA A 251 7.27 -2.30 -17.73
CA ALA A 251 7.35 -3.39 -16.77
C ALA A 251 7.25 -4.76 -17.45
N LEU A 252 6.28 -4.95 -18.35
CA LEU A 252 6.11 -6.20 -19.10
C LEU A 252 7.29 -6.48 -20.05
N ALA A 253 7.83 -5.47 -20.71
CA ALA A 253 9.00 -5.64 -21.59
C ALA A 253 10.23 -6.11 -20.80
N LEU A 254 10.51 -5.47 -19.65
CA LEU A 254 11.62 -5.82 -18.77
C LEU A 254 11.48 -7.24 -18.19
N THR A 255 10.27 -7.66 -17.82
CA THR A 255 10.07 -9.02 -17.29
C THR A 255 10.15 -10.10 -18.36
N LYS A 256 9.77 -9.83 -19.60
CA LYS A 256 9.98 -10.74 -20.73
C LYS A 256 11.48 -10.97 -20.98
N GLU A 257 12.27 -9.90 -20.98
CA GLU A 257 13.73 -10.00 -21.11
C GLU A 257 14.33 -10.75 -19.91
N SER A 258 13.89 -10.43 -18.70
CA SER A 258 14.35 -11.08 -17.48
C SER A 258 14.05 -12.58 -17.48
N LEU A 259 12.85 -12.98 -17.93
CA LEU A 259 12.43 -14.39 -17.98
C LEU A 259 13.30 -15.19 -18.96
N GLN A 260 13.53 -14.67 -20.15
CA GLN A 260 14.42 -15.32 -21.13
C GLN A 260 15.83 -15.55 -20.55
N LYS A 261 16.41 -14.50 -19.96
CA LYS A 261 17.74 -14.60 -19.33
C LYS A 261 17.77 -15.57 -18.14
N ALA A 262 16.69 -15.64 -17.36
CA ALA A 262 16.60 -16.53 -16.20
C ALA A 262 16.47 -18.01 -16.62
N GLU A 263 15.77 -18.30 -17.71
CA GLU A 263 15.67 -19.64 -18.29
C GLU A 263 17.03 -20.12 -18.82
N GLU A 264 17.78 -19.24 -19.50
CA GLU A 264 19.13 -19.53 -20.00
C GLU A 264 20.14 -19.71 -18.85
N PHE A 265 20.00 -18.96 -17.76
CA PHE A 265 20.92 -19.01 -16.62
C PHE A 265 20.74 -20.25 -15.74
N GLY A 266 19.52 -20.79 -15.62
CA GLY A 266 19.22 -22.07 -14.99
C GLY A 266 19.23 -22.09 -13.45
N ASP A 267 19.27 -20.94 -12.74
CA ASP A 267 19.12 -20.88 -11.28
C ASP A 267 17.61 -20.99 -10.92
N SER A 268 17.22 -22.05 -10.26
CA SER A 268 15.82 -22.38 -9.99
C SER A 268 15.10 -21.32 -9.14
N GLU A 269 15.76 -20.78 -8.10
CA GLU A 269 15.17 -19.78 -7.21
C GLU A 269 15.01 -18.42 -7.91
N LEU A 270 16.01 -18.03 -8.71
CA LEU A 270 15.94 -16.81 -9.50
C LEU A 270 14.88 -16.92 -10.59
N LEU A 271 14.78 -18.07 -11.25
CA LEU A 271 13.76 -18.35 -12.26
C LEU A 271 12.35 -18.29 -11.65
N LYS A 272 12.14 -18.85 -10.46
CA LYS A 272 10.86 -18.78 -9.74
C LYS A 272 10.45 -17.32 -9.49
N LYS A 273 11.34 -16.51 -8.91
CA LYS A 273 11.09 -15.07 -8.67
C LYS A 273 10.81 -14.29 -9.95
N THR A 274 11.48 -14.66 -11.03
CA THR A 274 11.29 -14.01 -12.34
C THR A 274 9.94 -14.40 -12.96
N LYS A 275 9.53 -15.67 -12.86
CA LYS A 275 8.19 -16.14 -13.27
C LYS A 275 7.08 -15.43 -12.53
N GLU A 276 7.25 -15.25 -11.23
CA GLU A 276 6.31 -14.49 -10.40
C GLU A 276 6.19 -13.04 -10.90
N ARG A 277 7.31 -12.35 -11.08
CA ARG A 277 7.33 -10.96 -11.58
C ARG A 277 6.74 -10.84 -12.98
N PHE A 278 6.97 -11.81 -13.84
CA PHE A 278 6.41 -11.84 -15.19
C PHE A 278 4.88 -11.91 -15.16
N VAL A 279 4.29 -12.81 -14.37
CA VAL A 279 2.83 -12.92 -14.24
C VAL A 279 2.25 -11.64 -13.63
N GLN A 280 2.89 -11.06 -12.60
CA GLN A 280 2.48 -9.78 -12.04
C GLN A 280 2.42 -8.69 -13.13
N SER A 281 3.44 -8.63 -14.00
CA SER A 281 3.47 -7.64 -15.08
C SER A 281 2.39 -7.85 -16.14
N LEU A 282 1.98 -9.09 -16.42
CA LEU A 282 0.83 -9.40 -17.26
C LEU A 282 -0.48 -8.88 -16.62
N ILE A 283 -0.64 -9.08 -15.31
CA ILE A 283 -1.81 -8.60 -14.56
C ILE A 283 -1.88 -7.06 -14.58
N TRP A 284 -0.78 -6.38 -14.32
CA TRP A 284 -0.69 -4.91 -14.36
C TRP A 284 -1.04 -4.35 -15.75
N ASN A 285 -0.60 -5.02 -16.81
CA ASN A 285 -0.96 -4.68 -18.20
C ASN A 285 -2.38 -5.07 -18.60
N ARG A 286 -3.17 -5.69 -17.69
CA ARG A 286 -4.50 -6.23 -17.96
C ARG A 286 -4.53 -7.32 -19.05
N ALA A 287 -3.41 -7.98 -19.29
CA ALA A 287 -3.31 -9.15 -20.17
C ALA A 287 -3.86 -10.41 -19.44
N PHE A 288 -5.09 -10.32 -18.92
CA PHE A 288 -5.66 -11.27 -17.97
C PHE A 288 -5.75 -12.70 -18.51
N LYS A 289 -6.04 -12.87 -19.81
CA LYS A 289 -6.11 -14.18 -20.43
C LYS A 289 -4.73 -14.85 -20.50
N GLU A 290 -3.70 -14.07 -20.83
CA GLU A 290 -2.32 -14.57 -20.86
C GLU A 290 -1.83 -14.89 -19.44
N ALA A 291 -2.13 -14.05 -18.48
CA ALA A 291 -1.83 -14.30 -17.06
C ALA A 291 -2.49 -15.58 -16.56
N GLU A 292 -3.79 -15.78 -16.85
CA GLU A 292 -4.55 -16.97 -16.48
C GLU A 292 -3.92 -18.24 -17.06
N ASN A 293 -3.68 -18.28 -18.37
CA ASN A 293 -3.07 -19.44 -19.04
C ASN A 293 -1.67 -19.74 -18.46
N THR A 294 -0.90 -18.70 -18.12
CA THR A 294 0.45 -18.85 -17.54
C THR A 294 0.37 -19.42 -16.12
N ILE A 295 -0.58 -18.94 -15.30
CA ILE A 295 -0.84 -19.45 -13.95
C ILE A 295 -1.29 -20.92 -14.00
N GLU A 296 -2.20 -21.29 -14.90
CA GLU A 296 -2.66 -22.66 -15.07
C GLU A 296 -1.52 -23.60 -15.47
N ASN A 297 -0.63 -23.16 -16.36
CA ASN A 297 0.57 -23.91 -16.71
C ASN A 297 1.51 -24.10 -15.49
N TYR A 298 1.67 -23.07 -14.65
CA TYR A 298 2.47 -23.18 -13.43
C TYR A 298 1.81 -24.12 -12.41
N LEU A 299 0.49 -24.07 -12.23
CA LEU A 299 -0.25 -24.99 -11.38
C LEU A 299 -0.08 -26.45 -11.84
N SER A 300 -0.12 -26.71 -13.15
CA SER A 300 0.08 -28.03 -13.70
C SER A 300 1.51 -28.56 -13.52
N THR A 301 2.49 -27.65 -13.50
CA THR A 301 3.92 -28.00 -13.41
C THR A 301 4.41 -28.12 -11.97
N TYR A 302 3.98 -27.22 -11.09
CA TYR A 302 4.51 -27.07 -9.73
C TYR A 302 3.47 -27.40 -8.64
N GLY A 303 2.21 -27.61 -9.01
CA GLY A 303 1.11 -27.80 -8.05
C GLY A 303 0.67 -26.49 -7.38
N ASN A 304 -0.06 -26.63 -6.28
CA ASN A 304 -0.65 -25.51 -5.53
C ASN A 304 0.39 -24.82 -4.61
N GLU A 305 1.51 -24.37 -5.16
CA GLU A 305 2.50 -23.60 -4.41
C GLU A 305 1.96 -22.22 -4.00
N ASN A 306 2.31 -21.74 -2.80
CA ASN A 306 1.78 -20.48 -2.26
C ASN A 306 2.00 -19.28 -3.20
N TRP A 307 3.16 -19.20 -3.85
CA TRP A 307 3.45 -18.12 -4.79
C TRP A 307 2.54 -18.12 -6.03
N ILE A 308 2.10 -19.30 -6.50
CA ILE A 308 1.18 -19.43 -7.64
C ILE A 308 -0.24 -19.08 -7.21
N LEU A 309 -0.66 -19.55 -6.01
CA LEU A 309 -1.95 -19.18 -5.44
C LEU A 309 -2.05 -17.68 -5.20
N SER A 310 -0.98 -17.03 -4.73
CA SER A 310 -0.92 -15.55 -4.57
C SER A 310 -1.11 -14.82 -5.91
N LEU A 311 -0.50 -15.32 -6.98
CA LEU A 311 -0.69 -14.76 -8.34
C LEU A 311 -2.12 -14.95 -8.83
N ARG A 312 -2.74 -16.12 -8.61
CA ARG A 312 -4.13 -16.39 -8.99
C ARG A 312 -5.10 -15.52 -8.20
N ALA A 313 -4.90 -15.40 -6.90
CA ALA A 313 -5.67 -14.52 -6.05
C ALA A 313 -5.56 -13.05 -6.50
N THR A 314 -4.34 -12.59 -6.83
CA THR A 314 -4.10 -11.24 -7.35
C THR A 314 -4.82 -11.02 -8.68
N LEU A 315 -4.77 -11.98 -9.60
CA LEU A 315 -5.52 -11.93 -10.85
C LEU A 315 -7.03 -11.82 -10.60
N GLY A 316 -7.55 -12.61 -9.67
CA GLY A 316 -8.95 -12.55 -9.23
C GLY A 316 -9.33 -11.18 -8.68
N MET A 317 -8.48 -10.56 -7.85
CA MET A 317 -8.69 -9.20 -7.35
C MET A 317 -8.82 -8.18 -8.49
N TYR A 318 -7.94 -8.23 -9.47
CA TYR A 318 -8.00 -7.33 -10.64
C TYR A 318 -9.22 -7.56 -11.54
N ARG A 319 -9.76 -8.77 -11.56
CA ARG A 319 -10.97 -9.17 -12.34
C ARG A 319 -12.26 -9.06 -11.54
N SER A 320 -12.20 -8.69 -10.27
CA SER A 320 -13.33 -8.68 -9.32
C SER A 320 -13.91 -10.08 -9.03
N ASP A 321 -13.08 -11.09 -9.08
CA ASP A 321 -13.39 -12.47 -8.70
C ASP A 321 -13.01 -12.71 -7.22
N PHE A 322 -13.57 -11.86 -6.33
CA PHE A 322 -13.13 -11.74 -4.93
C PHE A 322 -13.30 -13.03 -4.12
N LYS A 323 -14.33 -13.82 -4.41
CA LYS A 323 -14.57 -15.10 -3.70
C LYS A 323 -13.47 -16.11 -3.98
N ASP A 324 -13.07 -16.22 -5.24
CA ASP A 324 -11.99 -17.13 -5.66
C ASP A 324 -10.66 -16.65 -5.05
N SER A 325 -10.43 -15.33 -5.01
CA SER A 325 -9.25 -14.76 -4.34
C SER A 325 -9.23 -15.06 -2.83
N ILE A 326 -10.38 -14.95 -2.14
CA ILE A 326 -10.50 -15.29 -0.71
C ILE A 326 -10.16 -16.77 -0.48
N GLU A 327 -10.61 -17.66 -1.35
CA GLU A 327 -10.32 -19.09 -1.24
C GLU A 327 -8.82 -19.38 -1.42
N ASP A 328 -8.19 -18.76 -2.41
CA ASP A 328 -6.75 -18.90 -2.63
C ASP A 328 -5.93 -18.39 -1.44
N TYR A 329 -6.27 -17.22 -0.91
CA TYR A 329 -5.59 -16.69 0.28
C TYR A 329 -5.79 -17.58 1.51
N LYS A 330 -6.96 -18.19 1.69
CA LYS A 330 -7.16 -19.19 2.76
C LYS A 330 -6.28 -20.41 2.57
N ASN A 331 -6.19 -20.94 1.36
CA ASN A 331 -5.31 -22.08 1.05
C ASN A 331 -3.83 -21.76 1.32
N ILE A 332 -3.41 -20.51 1.10
CA ILE A 332 -2.07 -20.04 1.46
C ILE A 332 -1.89 -20.04 2.99
N LEU A 333 -2.88 -19.49 3.73
CA LEU A 333 -2.83 -19.38 5.18
C LEU A 333 -2.91 -20.72 5.91
N GLU A 334 -3.56 -21.73 5.32
CA GLU A 334 -3.57 -23.10 5.83
C GLU A 334 -2.17 -23.74 5.82
N LYS A 335 -1.34 -23.38 4.83
CA LYS A 335 0.04 -23.88 4.70
C LYS A 335 1.06 -23.01 5.43
N ASP A 336 0.83 -21.72 5.47
CA ASP A 336 1.71 -20.71 6.05
C ASP A 336 0.86 -19.60 6.69
N SER A 337 0.53 -19.80 7.96
CA SER A 337 -0.31 -18.86 8.73
C SER A 337 0.31 -17.48 8.93
N ILE A 338 1.63 -17.35 8.74
CA ILE A 338 2.35 -16.09 8.83
C ILE A 338 2.67 -15.49 7.44
N SER A 339 2.06 -16.01 6.36
CA SER A 339 2.21 -15.45 5.02
C SER A 339 1.71 -14.00 4.98
N PHE A 340 2.56 -13.07 4.55
CA PHE A 340 2.17 -11.67 4.36
C PHE A 340 1.09 -11.52 3.28
N ASP A 341 1.31 -12.13 2.11
CA ASP A 341 0.35 -12.12 0.99
C ASP A 341 -0.99 -12.74 1.39
N GLY A 342 -0.96 -13.85 2.14
CA GLY A 342 -2.16 -14.51 2.63
C GLY A 342 -2.97 -13.61 3.57
N ASN A 343 -2.32 -13.00 4.56
CA ASN A 343 -2.97 -12.17 5.57
C ASN A 343 -3.48 -10.84 4.98
N LEU A 344 -2.63 -10.02 4.38
CA LEU A 344 -3.04 -8.72 3.83
C LEU A 344 -3.90 -8.87 2.57
N GLY A 345 -3.62 -9.88 1.75
CA GLY A 345 -4.41 -10.18 0.56
C GLY A 345 -5.85 -10.58 0.90
N SER A 346 -6.04 -11.43 1.93
CA SER A 346 -7.39 -11.79 2.39
C SER A 346 -8.14 -10.58 2.96
N ALA A 347 -7.45 -9.68 3.70
CA ALA A 347 -8.06 -8.45 4.21
C ALA A 347 -8.62 -7.58 3.06
N ASN A 348 -7.82 -7.36 2.03
CA ASN A 348 -8.25 -6.62 0.83
C ASN A 348 -9.41 -7.32 0.10
N ALA A 349 -9.36 -8.65 -0.03
CA ALA A 349 -10.38 -9.43 -0.72
C ALA A 349 -11.71 -9.43 0.05
N TYR A 350 -11.70 -9.58 1.37
CA TYR A 350 -12.90 -9.45 2.20
C TYR A 350 -13.54 -8.07 2.09
N PHE A 351 -12.74 -7.00 2.14
CA PHE A 351 -13.26 -5.64 1.96
C PHE A 351 -13.92 -5.45 0.60
N ALA A 352 -13.25 -5.92 -0.47
CA ALA A 352 -13.78 -5.81 -1.84
C ALA A 352 -15.05 -6.64 -2.06
N ASP A 353 -15.19 -7.80 -1.38
CA ASP A 353 -16.43 -8.61 -1.40
C ASP A 353 -17.53 -8.07 -0.47
N GLY A 354 -17.29 -6.95 0.26
CA GLY A 354 -18.28 -6.31 1.14
C GLY A 354 -18.42 -6.99 2.51
N GLN A 355 -17.36 -7.60 3.02
CA GLN A 355 -17.27 -8.26 4.32
C GLN A 355 -16.33 -7.49 5.27
N PRO A 356 -16.70 -6.27 5.72
CA PRO A 356 -15.78 -5.38 6.43
C PRO A 356 -15.31 -5.94 7.78
N GLU A 357 -16.14 -6.68 8.51
CA GLU A 357 -15.74 -7.30 9.78
C GLU A 357 -14.52 -8.20 9.59
N LYS A 358 -14.57 -9.08 8.60
CA LYS A 358 -13.47 -9.99 8.29
C LYS A 358 -12.24 -9.25 7.74
N ALA A 359 -12.45 -8.13 7.04
CA ALA A 359 -11.35 -7.29 6.60
C ALA A 359 -10.59 -6.69 7.78
N TYR A 360 -11.31 -6.18 8.81
CA TYR A 360 -10.70 -5.69 10.04
C TYR A 360 -9.96 -6.79 10.81
N GLU A 361 -10.55 -7.98 10.95
CA GLU A 361 -9.91 -9.12 11.60
C GLU A 361 -8.59 -9.47 10.89
N ALA A 362 -8.61 -9.59 9.57
CA ALA A 362 -7.44 -10.00 8.79
C ALA A 362 -6.32 -8.94 8.78
N VAL A 363 -6.65 -7.64 8.69
CA VAL A 363 -5.62 -6.59 8.73
C VAL A 363 -5.00 -6.44 10.13
N ASN A 364 -5.80 -6.58 11.20
CA ASN A 364 -5.26 -6.56 12.56
C ASN A 364 -4.36 -7.78 12.82
N GLN A 365 -4.73 -8.96 12.31
CA GLN A 365 -3.86 -10.13 12.34
C GLN A 365 -2.56 -9.88 11.58
N THR A 366 -2.62 -9.22 10.41
CA THR A 366 -1.42 -8.84 9.65
C THR A 366 -0.51 -7.95 10.49
N LEU A 367 -1.04 -6.93 11.15
CA LEU A 367 -0.26 -6.00 12.00
C LEU A 367 0.26 -6.64 13.29
N THR A 368 -0.39 -7.69 13.79
CA THR A 368 0.13 -8.48 14.92
C THR A 368 1.37 -9.27 14.53
N ILE A 369 1.42 -9.79 13.29
CA ILE A 369 2.55 -10.57 12.76
C ILE A 369 3.66 -9.63 12.24
N PHE A 370 3.28 -8.56 11.57
CA PHE A 370 4.15 -7.60 10.90
C PHE A 370 3.95 -6.20 11.47
N GLU A 371 4.54 -5.94 12.62
CA GLU A 371 4.44 -4.67 13.32
C GLU A 371 4.86 -3.49 12.42
N ASN A 372 4.08 -2.40 12.40
CA ASN A 372 4.34 -1.17 11.64
C ASN A 372 4.47 -1.36 10.11
N GLN A 373 3.93 -2.44 9.56
CA GLN A 373 4.00 -2.66 8.12
C GLN A 373 3.10 -1.63 7.40
N LYS A 374 3.73 -0.83 6.51
CA LYS A 374 3.13 0.35 5.85
C LYS A 374 1.82 0.03 5.13
N ASP A 375 1.79 -1.03 4.31
CA ASP A 375 0.61 -1.33 3.49
C ASP A 375 -0.57 -1.80 4.33
N ALA A 376 -0.32 -2.56 5.40
CA ALA A 376 -1.34 -2.99 6.34
C ALA A 376 -1.87 -1.80 7.16
N THR A 377 -0.99 -0.89 7.62
CA THR A 377 -1.38 0.34 8.31
C THR A 377 -2.23 1.23 7.40
N ASN A 378 -1.79 1.48 6.18
CA ASN A 378 -2.54 2.26 5.19
C ASN A 378 -3.90 1.63 4.87
N PHE A 379 -3.97 0.31 4.83
CA PHE A 379 -5.24 -0.39 4.61
C PHE A 379 -6.18 -0.27 5.80
N LEU A 380 -5.67 -0.39 7.02
CA LEU A 380 -6.45 -0.15 8.25
C LEU A 380 -6.97 1.29 8.30
N ASP A 381 -6.15 2.28 7.98
CA ASP A 381 -6.56 3.69 7.90
C ASP A 381 -7.65 3.91 6.84
N LYS A 382 -7.53 3.25 5.68
CA LYS A 382 -8.58 3.27 4.66
C LYS A 382 -9.90 2.70 5.19
N LEU A 383 -9.87 1.59 5.91
CA LEU A 383 -11.05 1.02 6.55
C LEU A 383 -11.64 2.00 7.56
N ASN A 384 -10.82 2.55 8.45
CA ASN A 384 -11.24 3.51 9.46
C ASN A 384 -11.92 4.73 8.83
N ARG A 385 -11.31 5.33 7.81
CA ARG A 385 -11.91 6.46 7.07
C ARG A 385 -13.22 6.11 6.39
N THR A 386 -13.34 4.89 5.84
CA THR A 386 -14.57 4.43 5.18
C THR A 386 -15.75 4.32 6.15
N TYR A 387 -15.49 4.03 7.41
CA TYR A 387 -16.50 3.85 8.45
C TYR A 387 -16.44 4.92 9.55
N SER A 388 -15.76 6.04 9.29
CA SER A 388 -15.81 7.23 10.15
C SER A 388 -16.97 8.14 9.79
N PRO A 389 -17.49 8.91 10.74
CA PRO A 389 -18.43 9.99 10.43
C PRO A 389 -17.83 11.00 9.47
N ASP A 390 -18.63 11.45 8.51
CA ASP A 390 -18.25 12.51 7.58
C ASP A 390 -19.36 13.56 7.44
N VAL A 391 -18.94 14.78 7.17
CA VAL A 391 -19.80 15.92 6.87
C VAL A 391 -19.31 16.55 5.56
N GLU A 392 -20.20 16.63 4.58
CA GLU A 392 -19.94 17.34 3.32
C GLU A 392 -20.78 18.62 3.28
N GLU A 393 -20.14 19.75 2.98
CA GLU A 393 -20.82 21.01 2.72
C GLU A 393 -20.59 21.40 1.26
N ARG A 394 -21.68 21.69 0.55
CA ARG A 394 -21.66 22.11 -0.85
C ARG A 394 -22.33 23.46 -0.98
N ILE A 395 -21.62 24.43 -1.53
CA ILE A 395 -22.12 25.75 -1.86
C ILE A 395 -22.20 25.86 -3.38
N SER A 396 -23.30 26.36 -3.91
CA SER A 396 -23.48 26.53 -5.35
C SER A 396 -24.18 27.85 -5.71
N TYR A 397 -23.76 28.40 -6.82
CA TYR A 397 -24.45 29.48 -7.53
C TYR A 397 -24.77 29.02 -8.94
N THR A 398 -26.00 29.23 -9.36
CA THR A 398 -26.46 28.83 -10.69
C THR A 398 -27.19 30.00 -11.34
N PHE A 399 -27.09 30.10 -12.66
CA PHE A 399 -27.86 31.02 -13.48
C PHE A 399 -28.20 30.37 -14.81
N ASP A 400 -29.25 30.85 -15.47
CA ASP A 400 -29.67 30.36 -16.77
C ASP A 400 -30.07 31.49 -17.72
N ASN A 401 -30.34 31.14 -18.97
CA ASN A 401 -30.78 32.10 -20.02
C ASN A 401 -32.25 32.52 -19.89
N GLY A 402 -32.98 32.04 -18.91
CA GLY A 402 -34.31 32.51 -18.50
C GLY A 402 -34.24 33.55 -17.38
N ASP A 403 -33.03 34.13 -17.16
CA ASP A 403 -32.75 35.15 -16.12
C ASP A 403 -33.00 34.68 -14.68
N ASN A 404 -32.97 33.36 -14.45
CA ASN A 404 -33.04 32.80 -13.11
C ASN A 404 -31.64 32.69 -12.50
N GLN A 405 -31.51 33.11 -11.26
CA GLN A 405 -30.31 32.96 -10.43
C GLN A 405 -30.67 32.21 -9.15
N ALA A 406 -29.77 31.38 -8.66
CA ALA A 406 -29.97 30.72 -7.40
C ALA A 406 -28.66 30.50 -6.62
N TYR A 407 -28.74 30.68 -5.32
CA TYR A 407 -27.74 30.28 -4.36
C TYR A 407 -28.25 29.09 -3.56
N ALA A 408 -27.42 28.08 -3.35
CA ALA A 408 -27.79 26.98 -2.51
C ALA A 408 -26.59 26.52 -1.66
N THR A 409 -26.89 26.11 -0.42
CA THR A 409 -25.98 25.36 0.44
C THR A 409 -26.61 24.02 0.72
N GLN A 410 -25.79 22.97 0.75
CA GLN A 410 -26.22 21.61 1.08
C GLN A 410 -25.21 21.00 2.04
N THR A 411 -25.71 20.62 3.22
CA THR A 411 -24.94 19.89 4.23
C THR A 411 -25.41 18.45 4.25
N GLN A 412 -24.50 17.51 4.04
CA GLN A 412 -24.75 16.07 4.17
C GLN A 412 -23.94 15.51 5.35
N ILE A 413 -24.59 14.68 6.16
CA ILE A 413 -24.00 14.04 7.33
C ILE A 413 -24.18 12.55 7.19
N ASN A 414 -23.07 11.80 7.25
CA ASN A 414 -23.05 10.35 7.35
C ASN A 414 -22.46 9.96 8.69
N PHE A 415 -23.21 9.26 9.51
CA PHE A 415 -22.78 8.84 10.84
C PHE A 415 -22.90 7.32 10.97
N PRO A 416 -21.84 6.54 10.66
CA PRO A 416 -21.82 5.10 10.85
C PRO A 416 -21.91 4.76 12.35
N ILE A 417 -22.96 4.04 12.74
CA ILE A 417 -23.11 3.47 14.09
C ILE A 417 -22.41 2.11 14.17
N SER A 418 -22.36 1.41 13.05
CA SER A 418 -21.67 0.14 12.91
C SER A 418 -21.19 -0.04 11.46
N LEU A 419 -20.45 -1.10 11.20
CA LEU A 419 -19.99 -1.45 9.82
C LEU A 419 -21.15 -1.70 8.84
N LYS A 420 -22.38 -1.90 9.34
CA LYS A 420 -23.57 -2.17 8.51
C LYS A 420 -24.63 -1.09 8.58
N PHE A 421 -24.63 -0.26 9.61
CA PHE A 421 -25.70 0.69 9.88
C PHE A 421 -25.17 2.12 9.96
N THR A 422 -25.73 3.02 9.12
CA THR A 422 -25.36 4.44 9.07
C THR A 422 -26.59 5.30 9.25
N LEU A 423 -26.53 6.30 10.11
CA LEU A 423 -27.50 7.41 10.16
C LEU A 423 -27.12 8.44 9.11
N LEU A 424 -28.15 9.02 8.50
CA LEU A 424 -28.01 10.01 7.42
C LEU A 424 -28.75 11.28 7.79
N GLY A 425 -28.13 12.43 7.50
CA GLY A 425 -28.74 13.74 7.54
C GLY A 425 -28.46 14.49 6.26
N ASP A 426 -29.46 15.17 5.70
CA ASP A 426 -29.29 16.06 4.55
C ASP A 426 -30.11 17.35 4.82
N TYR A 427 -29.43 18.48 4.72
CA TYR A 427 -30.07 19.79 4.81
C TYR A 427 -29.66 20.62 3.61
N THR A 428 -30.66 21.17 2.89
CA THR A 428 -30.44 22.05 1.75
C THR A 428 -31.19 23.35 1.95
N TYR A 429 -30.48 24.47 1.93
CA TYR A 429 -31.07 25.79 1.75
C TYR A 429 -30.87 26.23 0.32
N ARG A 430 -31.94 26.70 -0.33
CA ARG A 430 -31.91 27.30 -1.68
C ARG A 430 -32.70 28.60 -1.72
N LYS A 431 -32.08 29.65 -2.27
CA LYS A 431 -32.71 30.93 -2.59
C LYS A 431 -32.62 31.14 -4.09
N THR A 432 -33.73 31.44 -4.72
CA THR A 432 -33.80 31.64 -6.15
C THR A 432 -34.52 32.94 -6.48
N GLU A 433 -34.12 33.58 -7.57
CA GLU A 433 -34.67 34.87 -8.03
C GLU A 433 -34.66 34.89 -9.56
N ASN A 434 -35.75 35.42 -10.17
CA ASN A 434 -35.75 35.79 -11.56
C ASN A 434 -35.46 37.30 -11.66
N THR A 435 -34.41 37.69 -12.40
CA THR A 435 -33.94 39.07 -12.42
C THR A 435 -34.82 40.03 -13.25
N ILE A 436 -35.69 39.51 -14.13
CA ILE A 436 -36.63 40.30 -14.91
C ILE A 436 -37.94 40.52 -14.14
N THR A 437 -38.56 39.44 -13.67
CA THR A 437 -39.82 39.49 -12.95
C THR A 437 -39.69 39.93 -11.51
N ASN A 438 -38.47 39.90 -10.95
CA ASN A 438 -38.15 40.07 -9.52
C ASN A 438 -38.84 39.06 -8.59
N ASN A 439 -39.36 37.95 -9.13
CA ASN A 439 -39.91 36.87 -8.32
C ASN A 439 -38.82 36.22 -7.51
N LYS A 440 -39.01 36.10 -6.20
CA LYS A 440 -38.05 35.53 -5.24
C LYS A 440 -38.73 34.42 -4.48
N ALA A 441 -37.96 33.36 -4.24
CA ALA A 441 -38.39 32.25 -3.38
C ALA A 441 -37.20 31.61 -2.66
N SER A 442 -37.48 30.97 -1.56
CA SER A 442 -36.49 30.18 -0.84
C SER A 442 -37.10 28.89 -0.31
N SER A 443 -36.26 27.88 -0.11
CA SER A 443 -36.68 26.63 0.48
C SER A 443 -35.61 26.09 1.44
N HIS A 444 -36.08 25.46 2.52
CA HIS A 444 -35.32 24.72 3.48
C HIS A 444 -35.76 23.25 3.41
N ASN A 445 -34.91 22.37 2.96
CA ASN A 445 -35.17 20.93 2.89
C ASN A 445 -34.35 20.22 3.94
N ALA A 446 -34.98 19.49 4.86
CA ALA A 446 -34.30 18.72 5.87
C ALA A 446 -34.76 17.26 5.81
N ASN A 447 -33.83 16.35 5.65
CA ASN A 447 -34.07 14.91 5.57
C ASN A 447 -33.21 14.18 6.61
N PHE A 448 -33.79 13.16 7.24
CA PHE A 448 -33.11 12.24 8.13
C PHE A 448 -33.41 10.82 7.72
N GLY A 449 -32.45 9.94 7.86
CA GLY A 449 -32.64 8.58 7.41
C GLY A 449 -31.57 7.60 7.89
N VAL A 450 -31.69 6.42 7.34
CA VAL A 450 -30.83 5.28 7.67
C VAL A 450 -30.40 4.55 6.44
N SER A 451 -29.20 3.97 6.49
CA SER A 451 -28.71 3.03 5.52
C SER A 451 -28.30 1.74 6.23
N TYR A 452 -28.74 0.59 5.70
CA TYR A 452 -28.48 -0.71 6.28
C TYR A 452 -27.98 -1.69 5.21
N GLN A 453 -26.76 -2.20 5.42
CA GLN A 453 -26.17 -3.23 4.57
C GLN A 453 -26.56 -4.61 5.10
N PHE A 454 -27.65 -5.18 4.58
CA PHE A 454 -28.17 -6.49 5.01
C PHE A 454 -27.47 -7.67 4.30
N HIS A 455 -26.78 -7.43 3.20
CA HIS A 455 -25.99 -8.43 2.47
C HIS A 455 -24.72 -7.77 1.90
N PRO A 456 -23.57 -8.45 1.75
CA PRO A 456 -22.35 -7.89 1.17
C PRO A 456 -22.56 -7.17 -0.18
N LYS A 457 -23.57 -7.60 -0.95
CA LYS A 457 -23.91 -7.05 -2.28
C LYS A 457 -25.23 -6.27 -2.31
N ALA A 458 -25.84 -5.99 -1.15
CA ALA A 458 -27.12 -5.30 -1.12
C ALA A 458 -27.27 -4.40 0.12
N LYS A 459 -27.63 -3.16 -0.13
CA LYS A 459 -27.84 -2.12 0.88
C LYS A 459 -29.19 -1.46 0.64
N PHE A 460 -29.96 -1.24 1.69
CA PHE A 460 -31.19 -0.45 1.69
C PHE A 460 -30.93 0.90 2.35
N THR A 461 -31.46 1.98 1.74
CA THR A 461 -31.38 3.33 2.29
C THR A 461 -32.76 3.95 2.26
N ALA A 462 -33.17 4.60 3.37
CA ALA A 462 -34.41 5.35 3.44
C ALA A 462 -34.19 6.67 4.19
N LEU A 463 -34.74 7.76 3.62
CA LEU A 463 -34.76 9.08 4.24
C LEU A 463 -36.21 9.60 4.21
N ALA A 464 -36.60 10.30 5.26
CA ALA A 464 -37.85 11.06 5.32
C ALA A 464 -37.54 12.49 5.75
N GLY A 465 -38.28 13.44 5.26
CA GLY A 465 -38.01 14.85 5.53
C GLY A 465 -39.14 15.79 5.21
N VAL A 466 -38.82 17.06 5.36
CA VAL A 466 -39.75 18.16 5.09
C VAL A 466 -39.04 19.25 4.27
N SER A 467 -39.80 19.87 3.39
CA SER A 467 -39.46 21.10 2.70
C SER A 467 -40.32 22.24 3.22
N SER A 468 -39.71 23.28 3.77
CA SER A 468 -40.39 24.54 4.08
C SER A 468 -40.04 25.57 2.99
N ALA A 469 -40.99 26.02 2.24
CA ALA A 469 -40.81 26.96 1.16
C ALA A 469 -41.52 28.28 1.42
N SER A 470 -40.83 29.39 1.08
CA SER A 470 -41.37 30.73 1.11
C SER A 470 -41.19 31.33 -0.26
N SER A 471 -42.29 31.72 -0.91
CA SER A 471 -42.27 32.26 -2.26
C SER A 471 -42.99 33.59 -2.31
N PHE A 472 -43.08 34.21 -3.50
CA PHE A 472 -43.67 35.52 -3.64
C PHE A 472 -45.22 35.55 -3.50
N SER A 473 -45.91 34.40 -3.59
CA SER A 473 -47.35 34.31 -3.39
C SER A 473 -47.76 33.28 -2.31
N ASN A 474 -46.94 32.28 -1.99
CA ASN A 474 -47.28 31.18 -1.12
C ASN A 474 -46.16 30.77 -0.17
N ASP A 475 -46.52 30.52 1.07
CA ASP A 475 -45.67 29.80 2.04
C ASP A 475 -46.27 28.42 2.32
N TYR A 476 -45.47 27.38 2.26
CA TYR A 476 -45.97 26.03 2.49
C TYR A 476 -44.89 25.08 3.07
N THR A 477 -45.39 23.99 3.62
CA THR A 477 -44.56 22.88 4.05
C THR A 477 -45.01 21.60 3.36
N ALA A 478 -44.07 20.86 2.82
CA ALA A 478 -44.30 19.60 2.09
C ALA A 478 -43.43 18.47 2.60
N VAL A 479 -43.95 17.25 2.54
CA VAL A 479 -43.22 16.03 2.96
C VAL A 479 -42.29 15.61 1.80
N LEU A 480 -41.04 15.30 2.17
CA LEU A 480 -40.02 14.71 1.31
C LEU A 480 -39.78 13.25 1.71
N GLY A 481 -39.26 12.45 0.78
CA GLY A 481 -38.89 11.09 1.08
C GLY A 481 -38.06 10.44 -0.02
N LYS A 482 -37.17 9.55 0.37
CA LYS A 482 -36.37 8.76 -0.56
C LYS A 482 -36.15 7.37 0.01
N ALA A 483 -36.36 6.33 -0.78
CA ALA A 483 -36.08 4.96 -0.38
C ALA A 483 -35.54 4.17 -1.58
N PHE A 484 -34.41 3.48 -1.41
CA PHE A 484 -33.79 2.77 -2.52
C PHE A 484 -32.93 1.58 -2.05
N PHE A 485 -32.75 0.66 -2.98
CA PHE A 485 -31.82 -0.45 -2.87
C PHE A 485 -30.62 -0.19 -3.77
N ASN A 486 -29.41 -0.35 -3.21
CA ASN A 486 -28.20 -0.51 -4.00
C ASN A 486 -27.85 -1.98 -4.03
N ILE A 487 -27.70 -2.55 -5.21
CA ILE A 487 -27.47 -3.98 -5.44
C ILE A 487 -26.30 -4.15 -6.39
N LYS A 488 -25.45 -5.15 -6.13
CA LYS A 488 -24.41 -5.60 -7.07
C LYS A 488 -24.84 -6.96 -7.66
N PRO A 489 -25.63 -6.99 -8.77
CA PRO A 489 -26.20 -8.22 -9.32
C PRO A 489 -25.11 -9.21 -9.75
N TYR A 490 -24.08 -8.71 -10.42
CA TYR A 490 -22.91 -9.45 -10.85
C TYR A 490 -21.65 -8.62 -10.56
N LYS A 491 -20.46 -9.20 -10.82
CA LYS A 491 -19.21 -8.46 -10.74
C LYS A 491 -19.21 -7.25 -11.70
N LEU A 492 -18.61 -6.15 -11.27
CA LEU A 492 -18.48 -4.92 -12.06
C LEU A 492 -19.82 -4.25 -12.43
N GLN A 493 -20.90 -4.56 -11.73
CA GLN A 493 -22.21 -3.96 -11.92
C GLN A 493 -22.72 -3.36 -10.62
N ASP A 494 -23.33 -2.18 -10.74
CA ASP A 494 -24.04 -1.52 -9.66
C ASP A 494 -25.43 -1.13 -10.17
N LEU A 495 -26.45 -1.46 -9.40
CA LEU A 495 -27.85 -1.18 -9.68
C LEU A 495 -28.47 -0.48 -8.48
N GLU A 496 -29.04 0.70 -8.70
CA GLU A 496 -29.86 1.40 -7.73
C GLU A 496 -31.30 1.48 -8.25
N ILE A 497 -32.25 1.02 -7.46
CA ILE A 497 -33.69 1.10 -7.77
C ILE A 497 -34.36 1.76 -6.58
N GLY A 498 -35.18 2.78 -6.83
CA GLY A 498 -35.79 3.50 -5.73
C GLY A 498 -37.00 4.36 -6.08
N TYR A 499 -37.51 4.92 -5.02
CA TYR A 499 -38.54 5.94 -5.04
C TYR A 499 -38.01 7.21 -4.37
N GLN A 500 -38.35 8.38 -4.95
CA GLN A 500 -38.02 9.69 -4.38
C GLN A 500 -39.22 10.63 -4.53
N ARG A 501 -39.51 11.39 -3.48
CA ARG A 501 -40.46 12.48 -3.49
C ARG A 501 -39.75 13.77 -3.12
N ASP A 502 -39.81 14.75 -4.00
CA ASP A 502 -39.25 16.09 -3.81
C ASP A 502 -40.21 17.18 -4.30
N ILE A 503 -39.83 18.43 -4.07
CA ILE A 503 -40.55 19.62 -4.57
C ILE A 503 -39.71 20.24 -5.69
N GLN A 504 -40.39 20.61 -6.77
CA GLN A 504 -39.77 21.33 -7.88
C GLN A 504 -39.30 22.71 -7.40
N ASN A 505 -38.01 22.94 -7.36
CA ASN A 505 -37.39 24.16 -6.80
C ASN A 505 -36.34 24.78 -7.72
N PHE A 506 -36.40 24.48 -9.01
CA PHE A 506 -35.40 24.96 -9.98
C PHE A 506 -35.36 26.49 -10.06
N ASN A 507 -36.52 27.15 -10.10
CA ASN A 507 -36.65 28.60 -10.07
C ASN A 507 -37.79 29.06 -9.13
N ALA A 508 -37.96 30.37 -8.97
CA ALA A 508 -38.94 30.96 -8.05
C ALA A 508 -40.39 30.61 -8.42
N ASP A 509 -40.73 30.60 -9.72
CA ASP A 509 -42.08 30.30 -10.19
C ASP A 509 -42.47 28.84 -9.95
N LEU A 510 -41.56 27.91 -10.13
CA LEU A 510 -41.79 26.48 -9.81
C LEU A 510 -41.98 26.26 -8.31
N LEU A 511 -41.18 26.93 -7.50
CA LEU A 511 -41.30 26.83 -6.06
C LEU A 511 -42.64 27.39 -5.57
N ASP A 512 -43.11 28.51 -6.17
CA ASP A 512 -44.41 29.12 -5.85
C ASP A 512 -45.60 28.20 -6.17
N ARG A 513 -45.48 27.36 -7.19
CA ARG A 513 -46.56 26.44 -7.63
C ARG A 513 -46.68 25.19 -6.74
N ASN A 514 -45.77 24.94 -5.82
CA ASN A 514 -45.79 23.79 -4.93
C ASN A 514 -45.99 22.45 -5.66
N ILE A 515 -45.25 22.25 -6.76
CA ILE A 515 -45.34 21.01 -7.53
C ILE A 515 -44.48 19.93 -6.86
N ALA A 516 -45.15 18.96 -6.27
CA ALA A 516 -44.50 17.76 -5.76
C ALA A 516 -44.28 16.74 -6.88
N ALA A 517 -43.05 16.25 -6.99
CA ALA A 517 -42.64 15.23 -7.94
C ALA A 517 -42.36 13.91 -7.23
N ASN A 518 -42.96 12.83 -7.73
CA ASN A 518 -42.72 11.47 -7.23
C ASN A 518 -42.04 10.67 -8.33
N HIS A 519 -40.84 10.18 -8.07
CA HIS A 519 -39.99 9.49 -9.02
C HIS A 519 -39.89 8.02 -8.67
N LEU A 520 -40.20 7.16 -9.61
CA LEU A 520 -39.68 5.80 -9.62
C LEU A 520 -38.44 5.79 -10.51
N TYR A 521 -37.31 5.34 -10.00
CA TYR A 521 -36.09 5.47 -10.75
C TYR A 521 -35.19 4.22 -10.68
N LEU A 522 -34.38 4.12 -11.71
CA LEU A 522 -33.35 3.09 -11.85
C LEU A 522 -32.05 3.75 -12.33
N ASN A 523 -30.96 3.50 -11.63
CA ASN A 523 -29.62 3.82 -12.08
C ASN A 523 -28.83 2.51 -12.22
N TYR A 524 -28.24 2.27 -13.39
CA TYR A 524 -27.43 1.10 -13.65
C TYR A 524 -26.06 1.50 -14.16
N ASN A 525 -25.01 0.91 -13.61
CA ASN A 525 -23.65 1.12 -14.02
C ASN A 525 -22.96 -0.22 -14.25
N LEU A 526 -22.37 -0.39 -15.42
CA LEU A 526 -21.52 -1.53 -15.78
C LEU A 526 -20.12 -1.02 -16.12
N SER A 527 -19.12 -1.56 -15.48
CA SER A 527 -17.72 -1.42 -15.88
C SER A 527 -17.21 -2.77 -16.39
N THR A 528 -16.32 -2.79 -17.38
CA THR A 528 -15.76 -4.04 -17.88
C THR A 528 -14.25 -4.07 -17.74
N ASN A 529 -13.67 -5.27 -17.65
CA ASN A 529 -12.22 -5.46 -17.70
C ASN A 529 -11.59 -5.07 -19.04
N LYS A 530 -12.42 -4.80 -20.06
CA LYS A 530 -12.02 -4.31 -21.40
C LYS A 530 -12.03 -2.79 -21.52
N LYS A 531 -12.10 -2.06 -20.39
CA LYS A 531 -12.14 -0.58 -20.33
C LYS A 531 -13.41 0.05 -20.93
N ILE A 532 -14.44 -0.73 -21.24
CA ILE A 532 -15.75 -0.24 -21.68
C ILE A 532 -16.62 -0.05 -20.44
N GLY A 533 -17.29 1.08 -20.35
CA GLY A 533 -18.31 1.37 -19.35
C GLY A 533 -19.66 1.67 -19.98
N TRP A 534 -20.72 1.34 -19.27
CA TRP A 534 -22.08 1.69 -19.62
C TRP A 534 -22.81 2.18 -18.38
N PHE A 535 -23.34 3.40 -18.44
CA PHE A 535 -24.20 3.99 -17.44
C PHE A 535 -25.56 4.24 -18.03
N THR A 536 -26.64 3.92 -17.33
CA THR A 536 -27.99 4.30 -17.72
C THR A 536 -28.80 4.71 -16.50
N GLN A 537 -29.65 5.68 -16.70
CA GLN A 537 -30.54 6.24 -15.70
C GLN A 537 -31.93 6.36 -16.30
N PHE A 538 -32.92 5.87 -15.59
CA PHE A 538 -34.33 5.98 -15.99
C PHE A 538 -35.12 6.56 -14.83
N PHE A 539 -36.00 7.57 -15.12
CA PHE A 539 -36.95 8.13 -14.19
C PHE A 539 -38.34 8.09 -14.81
N TYR A 540 -39.28 7.50 -14.12
CA TYR A 540 -40.70 7.72 -14.34
C TYR A 540 -41.19 8.64 -13.21
N THR A 541 -41.70 9.83 -13.57
CA THR A 541 -42.13 10.87 -12.64
C THR A 541 -43.62 11.13 -12.79
N PHE A 542 -44.34 11.15 -11.68
CA PHE A 542 -45.70 11.66 -11.61
C PHE A 542 -45.77 12.85 -10.65
N GLN A 543 -46.39 13.91 -11.08
CA GLN A 543 -46.37 15.20 -10.39
C GLN A 543 -47.72 15.53 -9.80
N SER A 544 -47.76 16.43 -8.80
CA SER A 544 -49.01 16.87 -8.15
C SER A 544 -49.92 17.71 -9.08
N ASP A 545 -49.39 18.30 -10.15
CA ASP A 545 -50.13 18.96 -11.22
C ASP A 545 -50.72 17.99 -12.24
N SER A 546 -50.70 16.68 -11.98
CA SER A 546 -51.18 15.58 -12.82
C SER A 546 -50.34 15.28 -14.05
N ASN A 547 -49.24 15.99 -14.27
CA ASN A 547 -48.33 15.70 -15.37
C ASN A 547 -47.46 14.47 -15.06
N GLN A 548 -46.95 13.84 -16.12
CA GLN A 548 -46.08 12.69 -16.05
C GLN A 548 -44.86 12.88 -16.95
N ARG A 549 -43.70 12.41 -16.53
CA ARG A 549 -42.46 12.51 -17.28
C ARG A 549 -41.74 11.17 -17.32
N ASN A 550 -41.28 10.79 -18.50
CA ASN A 550 -40.24 9.77 -18.67
C ASN A 550 -38.92 10.46 -19.00
N LEU A 551 -37.87 10.04 -18.34
CA LEU A 551 -36.51 10.46 -18.64
C LEU A 551 -35.63 9.22 -18.74
N LEU A 552 -34.95 9.07 -19.85
CA LEU A 552 -33.90 8.10 -20.06
C LEU A 552 -32.62 8.85 -20.40
N PHE A 553 -31.57 8.56 -19.66
CA PHE A 553 -30.20 8.95 -20.02
C PHE A 553 -29.33 7.69 -20.08
N THR A 554 -28.55 7.55 -21.15
CA THR A 554 -27.58 6.44 -21.25
C THR A 554 -26.27 6.93 -21.84
N SER A 555 -25.19 6.36 -21.38
CA SER A 555 -23.83 6.70 -21.78
C SER A 555 -23.01 5.42 -21.95
N VAL A 556 -22.42 5.24 -23.12
CA VAL A 556 -21.45 4.18 -23.39
C VAL A 556 -20.11 4.83 -23.66
N TYR A 557 -19.07 4.41 -22.95
CA TYR A 557 -17.76 5.03 -23.03
C TYR A 557 -16.61 4.04 -22.97
N TYR A 558 -15.45 4.48 -23.43
CA TYR A 558 -14.18 3.77 -23.34
C TYR A 558 -13.20 4.58 -22.51
N ASN A 559 -12.54 3.92 -21.56
CA ASN A 559 -11.48 4.51 -20.72
C ASN A 559 -10.13 4.36 -21.45
N PHE A 560 -9.63 5.43 -22.05
CA PHE A 560 -8.30 5.46 -22.68
C PHE A 560 -7.18 5.37 -21.66
N LEU A 561 -7.32 6.15 -20.57
CA LEU A 561 -6.40 6.16 -19.42
C LEU A 561 -7.20 5.99 -18.14
N THR A 562 -6.56 5.39 -17.14
CA THR A 562 -7.16 5.18 -15.81
C THR A 562 -6.60 6.12 -14.74
N GLN A 563 -5.39 6.63 -14.93
CA GLN A 563 -4.73 7.63 -14.07
C GLN A 563 -3.77 8.48 -14.91
N PRO A 564 -4.07 9.77 -15.14
CA PRO A 564 -5.36 10.42 -14.92
C PRO A 564 -6.47 9.73 -15.73
N VAL A 565 -7.73 9.90 -15.30
CA VAL A 565 -8.86 9.33 -16.06
C VAL A 565 -9.03 10.12 -17.35
N LEU A 566 -8.99 9.43 -18.47
CA LEU A 566 -9.38 9.97 -19.77
C LEU A 566 -10.35 8.99 -20.39
N LYS A 567 -11.60 9.42 -20.57
CA LYS A 567 -12.63 8.61 -21.23
C LYS A 567 -13.34 9.40 -22.30
N GLY A 568 -13.86 8.70 -23.27
CA GLY A 568 -14.72 9.28 -24.30
C GLY A 568 -15.79 8.32 -24.71
N GLY A 569 -16.90 8.85 -25.17
CA GLY A 569 -18.07 8.03 -25.47
C GLY A 569 -19.21 8.79 -26.11
N ILE A 570 -20.37 8.16 -26.07
CA ILE A 570 -21.61 8.66 -26.62
C ILE A 570 -22.65 8.70 -25.51
N ASN A 571 -23.33 9.84 -25.37
CA ASN A 571 -24.50 10.03 -24.53
C ASN A 571 -25.74 10.06 -25.39
N TYR A 572 -26.81 9.46 -24.88
CA TYR A 572 -28.15 9.60 -25.42
C TYR A 572 -29.11 9.98 -24.31
N GLN A 573 -29.97 10.95 -24.56
CA GLN A 573 -31.03 11.39 -23.66
C GLN A 573 -32.36 11.39 -24.35
N TYR A 574 -33.39 10.89 -23.66
CA TYR A 574 -34.77 10.95 -24.07
C TYR A 574 -35.63 11.53 -22.94
N ILE A 575 -36.48 12.49 -23.24
CA ILE A 575 -37.46 13.04 -22.30
C ILE A 575 -38.81 13.10 -23.00
N SER A 576 -39.89 12.74 -22.30
CA SER A 576 -41.24 12.94 -22.74
C SER A 576 -42.15 13.32 -21.58
N PHE A 577 -43.05 14.24 -21.83
CA PHE A 577 -44.10 14.60 -20.89
C PHE A 577 -45.47 14.22 -21.45
N LYS A 578 -46.40 13.90 -20.54
CA LYS A 578 -47.79 13.62 -20.91
C LYS A 578 -48.47 14.90 -21.39
N ASP A 579 -48.32 15.98 -20.61
CA ASP A 579 -48.94 17.28 -20.90
C ASP A 579 -47.84 18.33 -21.14
N GLN A 580 -47.99 19.14 -22.20
CA GLN A 580 -47.07 20.20 -22.56
C GLN A 580 -47.49 21.50 -21.90
N VAL A 581 -46.67 21.97 -20.94
CA VAL A 581 -46.90 23.21 -20.19
C VAL A 581 -45.68 24.14 -20.24
N PRO A 582 -45.23 24.55 -21.44
CA PRO A 582 -43.95 25.23 -21.63
C PRO A 582 -43.84 26.58 -20.93
N THR A 583 -44.97 27.18 -20.54
CA THR A 583 -45.03 28.42 -19.75
C THR A 583 -44.71 28.19 -18.27
N VAL A 584 -44.68 26.94 -17.82
CA VAL A 584 -44.40 26.56 -16.42
C VAL A 584 -43.02 25.95 -16.29
N TYR A 585 -42.73 24.94 -17.12
CA TYR A 585 -41.43 24.25 -17.15
C TYR A 585 -41.22 23.60 -18.54
N PHE A 586 -39.99 23.24 -18.83
CA PHE A 586 -39.64 22.50 -20.04
C PHE A 586 -40.35 21.14 -20.05
N SER A 587 -41.35 20.99 -20.90
CA SER A 587 -42.26 19.82 -20.93
C SER A 587 -42.59 19.39 -22.37
N PRO A 588 -41.60 19.04 -23.18
CA PRO A 588 -41.85 18.60 -24.56
C PRO A 588 -42.58 17.25 -24.59
N ALA A 589 -43.42 17.04 -25.60
CA ALA A 589 -44.00 15.73 -25.87
C ALA A 589 -42.88 14.71 -26.17
N ARG A 590 -41.84 15.17 -26.86
CA ARG A 590 -40.67 14.35 -27.18
C ARG A 590 -39.41 15.22 -27.27
N PHE A 591 -38.37 14.85 -26.51
CA PHE A 591 -37.05 15.42 -26.63
C PHE A 591 -36.04 14.29 -26.79
N ASN A 592 -35.10 14.42 -27.73
CA ASN A 592 -34.00 13.52 -27.94
C ASN A 592 -32.70 14.32 -28.07
N ALA A 593 -31.65 13.87 -27.43
CA ALA A 593 -30.32 14.43 -27.60
C ALA A 593 -29.27 13.31 -27.71
N THR A 594 -28.31 13.49 -28.59
CA THR A 594 -27.16 12.60 -28.74
C THR A 594 -25.91 13.45 -28.75
N GLU A 595 -24.96 13.13 -27.92
CA GLU A 595 -23.68 13.83 -27.78
C GLU A 595 -22.50 12.85 -27.83
N ILE A 596 -21.43 13.25 -28.48
CA ILE A 596 -20.09 12.65 -28.29
C ILE A 596 -19.38 13.48 -27.23
N PHE A 597 -18.73 12.84 -26.31
CA PHE A 597 -18.02 13.50 -25.20
C PHE A 597 -16.62 12.97 -24.99
N VAL A 598 -15.76 13.83 -24.42
CA VAL A 598 -14.47 13.49 -23.82
C VAL A 598 -14.46 14.06 -22.41
N ASP A 599 -14.04 13.25 -21.47
CA ASP A 599 -13.94 13.60 -20.05
C ASP A 599 -12.55 13.27 -19.53
N PHE A 600 -11.88 14.27 -18.99
CA PHE A 600 -10.57 14.16 -18.37
C PHE A 600 -10.71 14.52 -16.90
N LEU A 601 -10.20 13.64 -16.02
CA LEU A 601 -10.19 13.87 -14.58
C LEU A 601 -8.82 13.47 -14.01
N LYS A 602 -8.13 14.45 -13.46
CA LYS A 602 -7.01 14.21 -12.56
C LYS A 602 -7.51 14.35 -11.14
N ASP A 603 -7.79 13.24 -10.53
CA ASP A 603 -8.14 13.10 -9.12
C ASP A 603 -7.14 12.11 -8.51
N GLU A 604 -6.06 12.63 -7.94
CA GLU A 604 -5.08 11.81 -7.25
C GLU A 604 -5.73 11.33 -5.95
N ASN A 605 -6.23 10.12 -6.03
CA ASN A 605 -6.84 9.49 -4.90
C ASN A 605 -5.77 9.22 -3.83
N VAL A 606 -5.83 9.97 -2.71
CA VAL A 606 -6.12 9.42 -1.44
C VAL A 606 -5.04 9.17 -0.41
N ALA A 607 -3.83 8.98 -0.65
CA ALA A 607 -2.89 8.77 0.47
C ALA A 607 -2.16 10.05 0.91
N LYS A 608 -2.35 11.16 0.19
CA LYS A 608 -1.74 12.45 0.54
C LYS A 608 -2.72 13.26 1.37
N GLU A 609 -2.24 13.80 2.47
CA GLU A 609 -3.02 14.65 3.38
C GLU A 609 -3.64 15.86 2.69
N ALA A 610 -3.10 16.28 1.55
CA ALA A 610 -3.62 17.39 0.77
C ALA A 610 -3.38 17.18 -0.72
N SER A 611 -4.40 17.27 -1.55
CA SER A 611 -4.27 17.12 -2.99
C SER A 611 -5.25 17.98 -3.79
N MET A 612 -4.78 18.53 -4.90
CA MET A 612 -5.62 19.25 -5.84
C MET A 612 -6.15 18.29 -6.90
N PHE A 613 -7.45 18.39 -7.19
CA PHE A 613 -8.06 17.67 -8.31
C PHE A 613 -8.62 18.65 -9.33
N TYR A 614 -8.63 18.26 -10.60
CA TYR A 614 -9.29 19.01 -11.65
C TYR A 614 -9.85 18.09 -12.72
N GLY A 615 -10.94 18.52 -13.32
CA GLY A 615 -11.61 17.80 -14.39
C GLY A 615 -12.06 18.73 -15.48
N LEU A 616 -12.07 18.22 -16.72
CA LEU A 616 -12.53 18.92 -17.90
C LEU A 616 -13.42 17.97 -18.71
N THR A 617 -14.63 18.41 -19.04
CA THR A 617 -15.53 17.70 -19.95
C THR A 617 -15.85 18.56 -21.13
N ALA A 618 -15.72 18.00 -22.32
CA ALA A 618 -16.20 18.61 -23.56
C ALA A 618 -17.14 17.64 -24.25
N ALA A 619 -18.28 18.16 -24.73
CA ALA A 619 -19.26 17.39 -25.51
C ALA A 619 -19.84 18.23 -26.62
N THR A 620 -20.18 17.57 -27.71
CA THR A 620 -20.91 18.17 -28.84
C THR A 620 -21.86 17.14 -29.42
N GLY A 621 -22.96 17.63 -29.98
CA GLY A 621 -23.98 16.74 -30.52
C GLY A 621 -25.14 17.46 -31.09
N PHE A 622 -26.28 16.80 -31.05
CA PHE A 622 -27.53 17.29 -31.62
C PHE A 622 -28.70 16.98 -30.69
N GLN A 623 -29.66 17.89 -30.67
CA GLN A 623 -30.93 17.67 -30.02
C GLN A 623 -32.11 17.96 -30.99
N PHE A 624 -33.23 17.34 -30.68
CA PHE A 624 -34.52 17.51 -31.36
C PHE A 624 -35.57 17.71 -30.28
N ILE A 625 -36.34 18.79 -30.40
CA ILE A 625 -37.46 19.09 -29.53
C ILE A 625 -38.70 18.93 -30.38
N GLU A 626 -39.51 17.91 -30.09
CA GLU A 626 -40.71 17.56 -30.88
C GLU A 626 -40.39 17.38 -32.39
N ASP A 627 -41.02 18.16 -33.25
CA ASP A 627 -40.79 18.14 -34.69
C ASP A 627 -39.88 19.28 -35.17
N ASP A 628 -39.21 19.95 -34.24
CA ASP A 628 -38.30 21.04 -34.57
C ASP A 628 -37.08 20.56 -35.37
N LYS A 629 -36.46 21.51 -36.07
CA LYS A 629 -35.23 21.25 -36.80
C LYS A 629 -34.12 20.86 -35.83
N LYS A 630 -33.21 20.04 -36.33
CA LYS A 630 -31.97 19.64 -35.65
C LYS A 630 -31.24 20.88 -35.09
N GLN A 631 -30.97 20.86 -33.79
CA GLN A 631 -30.21 21.87 -33.06
C GLN A 631 -28.86 21.30 -32.61
N SER A 632 -27.78 22.02 -32.87
CA SER A 632 -26.45 21.62 -32.39
C SER A 632 -26.27 21.94 -30.91
N THR A 633 -25.64 21.05 -30.18
CA THR A 633 -25.33 21.22 -28.75
C THR A 633 -23.82 21.26 -28.51
N TYR A 634 -23.39 22.11 -27.60
CA TYR A 634 -22.02 22.23 -27.15
C TYR A 634 -22.02 22.35 -25.64
N ARG A 635 -21.16 21.56 -24.97
CA ARG A 635 -21.04 21.60 -23.52
C ARG A 635 -19.58 21.59 -23.12
N PHE A 636 -19.20 22.54 -22.28
CA PHE A 636 -17.91 22.58 -21.61
C PHE A 636 -18.15 22.65 -20.11
N GLN A 637 -17.43 21.83 -19.37
CA GLN A 637 -17.50 21.80 -17.92
C GLN A 637 -16.11 21.69 -17.35
N GLY A 638 -15.76 22.61 -16.43
CA GLY A 638 -14.54 22.55 -15.63
C GLY A 638 -14.85 22.22 -14.17
N LYS A 639 -14.00 21.44 -13.54
CA LYS A 639 -13.99 21.21 -12.09
C LYS A 639 -12.60 21.52 -11.57
N LEU A 640 -12.53 22.16 -10.43
CA LEU A 640 -11.31 22.41 -9.68
C LEU A 640 -11.62 22.26 -8.21
N GLY A 641 -10.79 21.56 -7.46
CA GLY A 641 -10.98 21.41 -6.03
C GLY A 641 -9.70 20.97 -5.32
N TYR A 642 -9.74 21.07 -4.02
CA TYR A 642 -8.67 20.70 -3.13
C TYR A 642 -9.23 19.80 -2.03
N LYS A 643 -8.50 18.72 -1.73
CA LYS A 643 -8.79 17.79 -0.63
C LYS A 643 -7.82 18.09 0.50
N PHE A 644 -8.33 18.21 1.71
CA PHE A 644 -7.58 18.46 2.93
C PHE A 644 -7.37 17.18 3.71
#